data_9d6a9d3d34261c04c1c2dae96458afab
#
_entry.id   9d6a9d3d34261c04c1c2dae96458afab
#
_cell.length_a   1.000
_cell.length_b   1.000
_cell.length_c   1.000
_cell.angle_alpha   90.00
_cell.angle_beta   90.00
_cell.angle_gamma   90.00
#
_symmetry.space_group_name_H-M   'P 1'
#
loop_
_entity.id
_entity.type
_entity.pdbx_description
1 polymer ?
#
loop_
_entity_poly.entity_id
_entity_poly.type
_entity_poly.pdbx_seq_one_letter_code
_entity_poly.pdbx_strand_id
1 'polypeptide(L)'
;MRVTGAGDIYKPVSETLPGKLPQKVITRKAAQGYSSYGNQIGLATTHVREIYHEGYTAKRMEVGAVVGAVKAVDVRRESPKAGDVVLMIGGRTGRDGIGGATGSSKEHTEESLETCGSEVQKGNAPEERKLERLFRRPEVTRLIKKSNDFGAGGVSVAIGELADGLDIYLDRVPVKYSGMNSTELAISESQERMAVVVEAKDEEEFKALCHSENIEVTHVAEVTDTARMRMFYGDKVVVDLTRAFIDSAGAKHYSKATIGAVEDRDPFFRDVPGKNLKERMFANLQDPNVTCQKGLIEMFDSTIGRSTVLMPFGGELQTTETQVSVQKLPVKGYTDTASMMAFGFNPDLCEWSPYHGAAYSFIEACSKVVAAGGHWETMRFSCQEYFERMTADPKVWGKPTAALLGALKMQKELGLASIGGKDSMSGSFETEDGTIHVPPTLIAFGITPVKADKVISPELKWEGDRLYLVKHTPLADRMPDTEQLKRNWNHIQEKIEDGTIVAGWAVGFGGVAEALCKMSFGNAFGFYVNLSEDELFNLSYGSIVVETDGSALDFENAVEIGTVTSGEDGNVRVNGTKLSIFEMMDFNASLFEKVYPAVSKPDFKRLLPKGIEGVKPFKAKKADLEYKGPKVDKVIAYLPVFPGTNCDYDSAKAFRKAGAEIRTSVFRNLSDKDVFESIAEMKKNIEDCQILMLSGGFSAGDEPDGSGKFIANVLNNKDIAEAIEGLLSRGGLILGICNGFQALVKSGLLPYGELGKVTKDSPTLFRNDINRHISQMVTTRVASTNSPWLKGMAIGDEYAIPVSHGEGKFVVSEELARELFANGQVAFQYVDPLTDEPTMESPYNPNGSYYAIEGIISRNGQILGKMGHSERYERNLLKNIEADLEQPLFENAVRYFIG
;
A
#
# COMPACT_ATOMS: atom_id res chain seq x y z
N MET A 1 0.26 5.71 -0.44
CA MET A 1 -0.53 6.23 -1.57
C MET A 1 0.33 6.20 -2.82
N ARG A 2 -0.24 5.82 -3.97
CA ARG A 2 0.44 5.85 -5.28
C ARG A 2 -0.42 6.62 -6.28
N VAL A 3 0.17 7.59 -6.97
CA VAL A 3 -0.46 8.35 -8.04
C VAL A 3 0.41 8.28 -9.28
N THR A 4 -0.19 8.02 -10.42
CA THR A 4 0.53 7.80 -11.67
C THR A 4 -0.09 8.63 -12.78
N GLY A 5 0.74 9.22 -13.65
CA GLY A 5 0.32 9.78 -14.93
C GLY A 5 0.67 8.83 -16.06
N ALA A 6 -0.32 8.44 -16.85
CA ALA A 6 -0.20 7.45 -17.92
C ALA A 6 -0.82 7.93 -19.23
N GLY A 7 -0.25 7.50 -20.36
CA GLY A 7 -0.87 7.64 -21.69
C GLY A 7 -2.01 6.65 -21.89
N ASP A 8 -2.70 6.74 -23.04
CA ASP A 8 -3.83 5.87 -23.38
C ASP A 8 -3.40 4.40 -23.47
N ILE A 9 -3.92 3.59 -22.55
CA ILE A 9 -3.66 2.15 -22.48
C ILE A 9 -4.39 1.32 -23.56
N TYR A 10 -5.36 1.91 -24.23
CA TYR A 10 -6.13 1.28 -25.32
C TYR A 10 -5.56 1.57 -26.69
N LYS A 11 -4.56 2.46 -26.78
CA LYS A 11 -3.87 2.74 -28.04
C LYS A 11 -3.40 1.44 -28.70
N PRO A 12 -3.71 1.20 -29.97
CA PRO A 12 -3.29 -0.01 -30.68
C PRO A 12 -1.77 -0.19 -30.63
N VAL A 13 -1.30 -1.43 -30.51
CA VAL A 13 0.16 -1.73 -30.50
C VAL A 13 0.85 -1.23 -31.76
N SER A 14 0.14 -1.23 -32.91
CA SER A 14 0.64 -0.69 -34.17
C SER A 14 0.91 0.83 -34.16
N GLU A 15 0.34 1.54 -33.20
CA GLU A 15 0.52 2.99 -33.01
C GLU A 15 1.53 3.33 -31.89
N THR A 16 2.27 2.32 -31.41
CA THR A 16 3.33 2.52 -30.44
C THR A 16 4.47 3.32 -31.08
N LEU A 17 4.85 4.42 -30.43
CA LEU A 17 5.96 5.25 -30.90
C LEU A 17 7.27 4.45 -30.98
N PRO A 18 8.14 4.70 -31.97
CA PRO A 18 9.46 4.11 -32.04
C PRO A 18 10.23 4.33 -30.73
N GLY A 19 11.00 3.36 -30.29
CA GLY A 19 11.75 3.43 -29.01
C GLY A 19 10.88 3.35 -27.75
N LYS A 20 9.57 3.15 -27.85
CA LYS A 20 8.66 2.96 -26.71
C LYS A 20 8.09 1.55 -26.63
N LEU A 21 7.72 1.14 -25.42
CA LEU A 21 6.85 -0.03 -25.22
C LEU A 21 5.37 0.39 -25.31
N PRO A 22 4.46 -0.52 -25.70
CA PRO A 22 3.02 -0.23 -25.66
C PRO A 22 2.56 0.22 -24.27
N GLN A 23 1.69 1.25 -24.21
CA GLN A 23 1.25 1.86 -22.94
C GLN A 23 0.67 0.83 -21.96
N LYS A 24 -0.14 -0.12 -22.43
CA LYS A 24 -0.67 -1.20 -21.59
C LYS A 24 0.40 -2.12 -20.99
N VAL A 25 1.54 -2.30 -21.67
CA VAL A 25 2.66 -3.12 -21.17
C VAL A 25 3.40 -2.37 -20.08
N ILE A 26 3.73 -1.10 -20.32
CA ILE A 26 4.38 -0.22 -19.34
C ILE A 26 3.56 -0.15 -18.06
N THR A 27 2.28 0.18 -18.19
CA THR A 27 1.32 0.32 -17.09
C THR A 27 1.23 -0.95 -16.23
N ARG A 28 1.02 -2.12 -16.84
CA ARG A 28 0.95 -3.39 -16.11
C ARG A 28 2.25 -3.73 -15.39
N LYS A 29 3.40 -3.55 -16.06
CA LYS A 29 4.71 -3.87 -15.49
C LYS A 29 5.11 -2.90 -14.38
N ALA A 30 4.82 -1.62 -14.54
CA ALA A 30 5.04 -0.63 -13.50
C ALA A 30 4.20 -0.92 -12.25
N ALA A 31 2.90 -1.19 -12.41
CA ALA A 31 2.02 -1.56 -11.30
C ALA A 31 2.48 -2.85 -10.61
N GLN A 32 2.88 -3.88 -11.39
CA GLN A 32 3.39 -5.13 -10.84
C GLN A 32 4.67 -4.93 -10.02
N GLY A 33 5.64 -4.18 -10.54
CA GLY A 33 6.89 -3.91 -9.82
C GLY A 33 6.66 -3.10 -8.55
N TYR A 34 5.86 -2.05 -8.65
CA TYR A 34 5.57 -1.16 -7.52
C TYR A 34 4.81 -1.87 -6.40
N SER A 35 3.75 -2.65 -6.75
CA SER A 35 2.98 -3.42 -5.78
C SER A 35 3.81 -4.53 -5.13
N SER A 36 4.59 -5.28 -5.92
CA SER A 36 5.45 -6.35 -5.40
C SER A 36 6.44 -5.81 -4.36
N TYR A 37 7.11 -4.68 -4.66
CA TYR A 37 8.02 -4.05 -3.71
C TYR A 37 7.32 -3.59 -2.43
N GLY A 38 6.23 -2.81 -2.55
CA GLY A 38 5.47 -2.30 -1.42
C GLY A 38 4.90 -3.41 -0.52
N ASN A 39 4.37 -4.48 -1.13
CA ASN A 39 3.83 -5.62 -0.40
C ASN A 39 4.92 -6.36 0.39
N GLN A 40 6.10 -6.56 -0.20
CA GLN A 40 7.22 -7.26 0.44
C GLN A 40 7.81 -6.49 1.61
N ILE A 41 7.99 -5.17 1.49
CA ILE A 41 8.46 -4.34 2.61
C ILE A 41 7.40 -4.20 3.71
N GLY A 42 6.15 -4.52 3.44
CA GLY A 42 5.07 -4.49 4.42
C GLY A 42 4.47 -3.10 4.63
N LEU A 43 4.27 -2.36 3.54
CA LEU A 43 3.71 -1.02 3.53
C LEU A 43 2.24 -1.04 3.08
N ALA A 44 1.31 -0.75 3.97
CA ALA A 44 -0.11 -0.67 3.64
C ALA A 44 -0.36 0.45 2.62
N THR A 45 -0.97 0.09 1.48
CA THR A 45 -1.26 1.01 0.39
C THR A 45 -2.75 0.99 0.07
N THR A 46 -3.50 1.93 0.61
CA THR A 46 -4.97 1.98 0.53
C THR A 46 -5.51 2.93 -0.51
N HIS A 47 -4.67 3.78 -1.10
CA HIS A 47 -5.12 4.68 -2.18
C HIS A 47 -4.13 4.63 -3.34
N VAL A 48 -4.60 4.08 -4.46
CA VAL A 48 -3.85 3.90 -5.70
C VAL A 48 -4.68 4.45 -6.85
N ARG A 49 -4.12 5.36 -7.63
CA ARG A 49 -4.82 5.95 -8.77
C ARG A 49 -3.90 6.15 -9.95
N GLU A 50 -4.30 5.72 -11.13
CA GLU A 50 -3.73 6.13 -12.40
C GLU A 50 -4.60 7.20 -13.04
N ILE A 51 -3.98 8.28 -13.47
CA ILE A 51 -4.59 9.42 -14.16
C ILE A 51 -4.10 9.39 -15.60
N TYR A 52 -5.03 9.40 -16.53
CA TYR A 52 -4.76 9.23 -17.95
C TYR A 52 -4.81 10.56 -18.68
N HIS A 53 -3.76 10.84 -19.42
CA HIS A 53 -3.65 11.99 -20.31
C HIS A 53 -2.67 11.67 -21.43
N GLU A 54 -2.99 12.02 -22.69
CA GLU A 54 -2.19 11.63 -23.86
C GLU A 54 -0.72 12.09 -23.77
N GLY A 55 -0.47 13.26 -23.19
CA GLY A 55 0.89 13.78 -23.00
C GLY A 55 1.81 12.86 -22.18
N TYR A 56 1.30 12.03 -21.29
CA TYR A 56 2.11 11.05 -20.56
C TYR A 56 2.64 9.91 -21.43
N THR A 57 2.25 9.83 -22.68
CA THR A 57 2.92 8.97 -23.66
C THR A 57 4.38 9.37 -23.86
N ALA A 58 4.72 10.66 -23.71
CA ALA A 58 6.09 11.15 -23.74
C ALA A 58 6.93 10.48 -22.64
N LYS A 59 6.46 10.53 -21.41
CA LYS A 59 7.14 9.91 -20.26
C LYS A 59 6.13 9.69 -19.13
N ARG A 60 5.98 8.44 -18.72
CA ARG A 60 5.12 8.06 -17.60
C ARG A 60 5.60 8.71 -16.31
N MET A 61 4.67 9.16 -15.48
CA MET A 61 4.93 9.64 -14.12
C MET A 61 4.57 8.55 -13.10
N GLU A 62 5.46 8.25 -12.16
CA GLU A 62 5.20 7.40 -10.99
C GLU A 62 5.54 8.16 -9.73
N VAL A 63 4.56 8.32 -8.84
CA VAL A 63 4.73 9.04 -7.58
C VAL A 63 4.16 8.22 -6.43
N GLY A 64 4.93 8.09 -5.35
CA GLY A 64 4.49 7.52 -4.08
C GLY A 64 4.56 8.57 -2.98
N ALA A 65 3.54 8.63 -2.13
CA ALA A 65 3.56 9.38 -0.89
C ALA A 65 3.45 8.41 0.30
N VAL A 66 4.42 8.48 1.21
CA VAL A 66 4.54 7.61 2.37
C VAL A 66 4.48 8.45 3.64
N VAL A 67 3.78 7.94 4.64
CA VAL A 67 3.67 8.56 5.97
C VAL A 67 4.27 7.65 7.01
N GLY A 68 5.19 8.19 7.80
CA GLY A 68 5.76 7.55 8.97
C GLY A 68 5.44 8.37 10.23
N ALA A 69 5.59 7.72 11.39
CA ALA A 69 5.45 8.38 12.68
C ALA A 69 6.51 7.89 13.66
N VAL A 70 7.05 8.81 14.45
CA VAL A 70 8.05 8.54 15.48
C VAL A 70 7.72 9.39 16.72
N LYS A 71 8.07 8.88 17.90
CA LYS A 71 7.93 9.67 19.13
C LYS A 71 8.92 10.83 19.12
N ALA A 72 8.47 12.04 19.47
CA ALA A 72 9.32 13.24 19.48
C ALA A 72 10.59 13.09 20.32
N VAL A 73 10.53 12.31 21.41
CA VAL A 73 11.68 12.02 22.28
C VAL A 73 12.74 11.12 21.64
N ASP A 74 12.41 10.44 20.55
CA ASP A 74 13.29 9.54 19.81
C ASP A 74 13.92 10.23 18.58
N VAL A 75 13.54 11.50 18.32
CA VAL A 75 14.12 12.32 17.24
C VAL A 75 15.39 12.99 17.72
N ARG A 76 16.53 12.62 17.13
CA ARG A 76 17.82 13.30 17.36
C ARG A 76 18.10 14.26 16.19
N ARG A 77 18.50 15.49 16.51
CA ARG A 77 18.87 16.54 15.53
C ARG A 77 20.18 17.20 15.95
N GLU A 78 21.26 16.49 15.72
CA GLU A 78 22.59 16.96 16.04
C GLU A 78 23.45 17.05 14.78
N SER A 79 24.23 18.12 14.65
CA SER A 79 25.23 18.21 13.59
C SER A 79 26.39 17.26 13.87
N PRO A 80 26.88 16.51 12.87
CA PRO A 80 28.08 15.70 12.98
C PRO A 80 29.29 16.57 13.36
N LYS A 81 30.24 15.97 14.10
CA LYS A 81 31.46 16.63 14.59
C LYS A 81 32.69 15.83 14.17
N ALA A 82 33.83 16.50 14.04
CA ALA A 82 35.11 15.83 13.78
C ALA A 82 35.35 14.68 14.78
N GLY A 83 35.70 13.52 14.27
CA GLY A 83 35.85 12.28 15.01
C GLY A 83 34.61 11.40 15.08
N ASP A 84 33.42 11.86 14.60
CA ASP A 84 32.29 10.98 14.37
C ASP A 84 32.56 10.05 13.18
N VAL A 85 31.95 8.88 13.17
CA VAL A 85 32.14 7.88 12.13
C VAL A 85 30.90 7.75 11.26
N VAL A 86 31.11 7.43 9.98
CA VAL A 86 30.04 7.17 9.03
C VAL A 86 30.01 5.67 8.71
N LEU A 87 28.87 5.06 9.02
CA LEU A 87 28.61 3.66 8.77
C LEU A 87 27.66 3.51 7.57
N MET A 88 27.98 2.61 6.67
CA MET A 88 27.10 2.15 5.61
C MET A 88 26.43 0.86 6.05
N ILE A 89 25.12 0.82 6.01
CA ILE A 89 24.29 -0.33 6.43
C ILE A 89 23.40 -0.80 5.29
N GLY A 90 23.05 -2.10 5.30
CA GLY A 90 22.14 -2.69 4.33
C GLY A 90 22.85 -3.40 3.18
N GLY A 91 22.31 -3.29 1.98
CA GLY A 91 22.76 -4.00 0.79
C GLY A 91 24.16 -3.64 0.32
N ARG A 92 24.76 -4.49 -0.51
CA ARG A 92 26.08 -4.28 -1.12
C ARG A 92 25.97 -3.49 -2.43
N THR A 93 27.06 -2.83 -2.79
CA THR A 93 27.18 -1.99 -3.99
C THR A 93 27.43 -2.82 -5.25
N GLY A 94 26.68 -2.56 -6.31
CA GLY A 94 26.86 -3.17 -7.63
C GLY A 94 26.93 -2.12 -8.74
N ARG A 95 27.00 -2.56 -10.01
CA ARG A 95 26.90 -1.71 -11.20
C ARG A 95 25.43 -1.48 -11.59
N ASP A 96 24.65 -1.00 -10.64
CA ASP A 96 23.24 -0.67 -10.81
C ASP A 96 22.99 0.79 -10.41
N GLY A 97 22.10 1.48 -11.13
CA GLY A 97 21.83 2.89 -10.95
C GLY A 97 22.96 3.83 -11.35
N ILE A 98 23.97 3.36 -12.07
CA ILE A 98 25.11 4.21 -12.49
C ILE A 98 24.62 5.24 -13.51
N GLY A 99 24.67 6.52 -13.13
CA GLY A 99 24.15 7.61 -13.95
C GLY A 99 22.63 7.73 -13.94
N GLY A 100 21.92 7.00 -13.07
CA GLY A 100 20.45 7.00 -13.00
C GLY A 100 19.86 8.37 -12.72
N ALA A 101 20.45 9.13 -11.80
CA ALA A 101 20.06 10.51 -11.52
C ALA A 101 20.22 11.43 -12.75
N THR A 102 21.30 11.30 -13.48
CA THR A 102 21.53 12.05 -14.72
C THR A 102 20.56 11.60 -15.81
N GLY A 103 20.38 10.30 -16.00
CA GLY A 103 19.45 9.73 -16.99
C GLY A 103 18.00 10.10 -16.74
N SER A 104 17.54 10.08 -15.48
CA SER A 104 16.19 10.50 -15.13
C SER A 104 15.90 11.98 -15.43
N SER A 105 16.94 12.81 -15.45
CA SER A 105 16.86 14.26 -15.75
C SER A 105 17.01 14.58 -17.24
N LYS A 106 17.23 13.58 -18.11
CA LYS A 106 17.31 13.76 -19.57
C LYS A 106 15.98 13.39 -20.23
N GLU A 107 15.73 14.00 -21.39
CA GLU A 107 14.67 13.53 -22.28
C GLU A 107 14.97 12.10 -22.77
N HIS A 108 13.93 11.35 -23.06
CA HIS A 108 14.05 10.03 -23.67
C HIS A 108 14.11 10.18 -25.20
N THR A 109 14.92 9.35 -25.82
CA THR A 109 15.04 9.20 -27.29
C THR A 109 14.70 7.76 -27.66
N GLU A 110 14.61 7.49 -28.96
CA GLU A 110 14.38 6.12 -29.47
C GLU A 110 15.46 5.12 -29.00
N GLU A 111 16.71 5.57 -28.79
CA GLU A 111 17.83 4.74 -28.35
C GLU A 111 17.86 4.49 -26.83
N SER A 112 17.00 5.16 -26.05
CA SER A 112 17.05 5.08 -24.58
C SER A 112 16.83 3.67 -24.04
N LEU A 113 16.05 2.83 -24.71
CA LEU A 113 15.85 1.43 -24.30
C LEU A 113 17.14 0.59 -24.37
N GLU A 114 18.06 0.91 -25.29
CA GLU A 114 19.31 0.18 -25.48
C GLU A 114 20.45 0.73 -24.60
N THR A 115 20.46 2.04 -24.35
CA THR A 115 21.58 2.75 -23.71
C THR A 115 21.46 2.88 -22.20
N CYS A 116 20.23 2.88 -21.64
CA CYS A 116 19.97 3.18 -20.22
C CYS A 116 19.96 1.95 -19.28
N GLY A 117 20.44 0.79 -19.72
CA GLY A 117 20.39 -0.44 -18.93
C GLY A 117 21.15 -0.39 -17.59
N SER A 118 22.27 0.35 -17.52
CA SER A 118 23.06 0.54 -16.30
C SER A 118 22.48 1.58 -15.34
N GLU A 119 21.56 2.42 -15.82
CA GLU A 119 20.89 3.45 -15.03
C GLU A 119 19.75 2.89 -14.17
N VAL A 120 19.33 1.64 -14.43
CA VAL A 120 18.24 1.00 -13.70
C VAL A 120 18.70 0.66 -12.29
N GLN A 121 18.00 1.21 -11.32
CA GLN A 121 18.11 0.82 -9.91
C GLN A 121 17.36 -0.49 -9.70
N LYS A 122 17.99 -1.45 -9.00
CA LYS A 122 17.38 -2.75 -8.66
C LYS A 122 17.05 -2.78 -7.18
N GLY A 123 15.76 -2.97 -6.85
CA GLY A 123 15.29 -3.10 -5.48
C GLY A 123 15.57 -4.48 -4.88
N ASN A 124 15.68 -4.53 -3.54
CA ASN A 124 15.79 -5.73 -2.73
C ASN A 124 14.89 -5.58 -1.49
N ALA A 125 13.60 -5.82 -1.66
CA ALA A 125 12.60 -5.60 -0.63
C ALA A 125 12.87 -6.33 0.70
N PRO A 126 13.39 -7.58 0.75
CA PRO A 126 13.76 -8.20 2.01
C PRO A 126 14.86 -7.44 2.79
N GLU A 127 15.77 -6.76 2.09
CA GLU A 127 16.80 -5.93 2.73
C GLU A 127 16.21 -4.64 3.30
N GLU A 128 15.33 -3.98 2.53
CA GLU A 128 14.59 -2.80 3.00
C GLU A 128 13.76 -3.11 4.25
N ARG A 129 13.07 -4.26 4.28
CA ARG A 129 12.29 -4.66 5.46
C ARG A 129 13.16 -4.80 6.71
N LYS A 130 14.41 -5.27 6.61
CA LYS A 130 15.34 -5.33 7.74
C LYS A 130 15.73 -3.93 8.22
N LEU A 131 16.00 -3.01 7.28
CA LEU A 131 16.28 -1.61 7.61
C LEU A 131 15.10 -0.94 8.32
N GLU A 132 13.88 -1.13 7.82
CA GLU A 132 12.67 -0.62 8.48
C GLU A 132 12.52 -1.14 9.90
N ARG A 133 12.80 -2.42 10.14
CA ARG A 133 12.77 -3.01 11.48
C ARG A 133 13.81 -2.37 12.39
N LEU A 134 15.03 -2.16 11.89
CA LEU A 134 16.11 -1.51 12.63
C LEU A 134 15.72 -0.08 13.04
N PHE A 135 15.26 0.74 12.08
CA PHE A 135 14.89 2.13 12.34
C PHE A 135 13.63 2.31 13.19
N ARG A 136 12.83 1.27 13.39
CA ARG A 136 11.72 1.30 14.37
C ARG A 136 12.16 1.18 15.83
N ARG A 137 13.43 0.90 16.10
CA ARG A 137 13.99 0.68 17.43
C ARG A 137 14.55 1.98 17.99
N PRO A 138 13.97 2.53 19.11
CA PRO A 138 14.46 3.78 19.70
C PRO A 138 15.92 3.71 20.15
N GLU A 139 16.39 2.55 20.61
CA GLU A 139 17.78 2.33 20.98
C GLU A 139 18.74 2.49 19.80
N VAL A 140 18.27 2.27 18.57
CA VAL A 140 19.04 2.49 17.34
C VAL A 140 19.01 3.97 16.94
N THR A 141 17.79 4.54 16.81
CA THR A 141 17.64 5.90 16.28
C THR A 141 18.25 6.97 17.17
N ARG A 142 18.33 6.73 18.47
CA ARG A 142 18.99 7.64 19.42
C ARG A 142 20.52 7.71 19.28
N LEU A 143 21.16 6.71 18.68
CA LEU A 143 22.58 6.73 18.37
C LEU A 143 22.90 7.52 17.10
N ILE A 144 21.93 7.67 16.20
CA ILE A 144 22.11 8.29 14.88
C ILE A 144 21.99 9.81 14.99
N LYS A 145 23.06 10.55 14.67
CA LYS A 145 23.06 12.02 14.59
C LYS A 145 22.43 12.51 13.28
N LYS A 146 22.78 11.88 12.18
CA LYS A 146 22.30 12.19 10.83
C LYS A 146 22.34 10.93 9.97
N SER A 147 21.43 10.82 9.03
CA SER A 147 21.39 9.71 8.07
C SER A 147 20.93 10.20 6.71
N ASN A 148 21.31 9.44 5.68
CA ASN A 148 20.89 9.67 4.30
C ASN A 148 20.76 8.34 3.56
N ASP A 149 19.84 8.25 2.59
CA ASP A 149 19.73 7.09 1.71
C ASP A 149 20.74 7.14 0.55
N PHE A 150 20.95 6.01 -0.11
CA PHE A 150 21.78 5.89 -1.31
C PHE A 150 20.94 6.02 -2.58
N GLY A 151 20.19 7.08 -2.69
CA GLY A 151 19.52 7.44 -3.94
C GLY A 151 20.49 8.05 -4.96
N ALA A 152 20.08 9.12 -5.59
CA ALA A 152 20.83 9.82 -6.62
C ALA A 152 22.26 10.18 -6.20
N GLY A 153 23.23 9.81 -7.02
CA GLY A 153 24.67 10.13 -6.80
C GLY A 153 25.42 9.17 -5.89
N GLY A 154 24.77 8.13 -5.39
CA GLY A 154 25.44 7.07 -4.61
C GLY A 154 26.20 7.56 -3.39
N VAL A 155 27.38 6.99 -3.15
CA VAL A 155 28.28 7.36 -2.02
C VAL A 155 28.62 8.85 -2.02
N SER A 156 28.81 9.45 -3.21
CA SER A 156 29.20 10.86 -3.34
C SER A 156 28.18 11.81 -2.73
N VAL A 157 26.91 11.49 -2.82
CA VAL A 157 25.80 12.29 -2.27
C VAL A 157 25.38 11.77 -0.90
N ALA A 158 25.08 10.48 -0.78
CA ALA A 158 24.59 9.90 0.47
C ALA A 158 25.52 10.18 1.67
N ILE A 159 26.83 10.06 1.46
CA ILE A 159 27.83 10.36 2.50
C ILE A 159 28.27 11.82 2.41
N GLY A 160 28.51 12.34 1.20
CA GLY A 160 29.06 13.68 0.98
C GLY A 160 28.21 14.83 1.53
N GLU A 161 26.93 14.61 1.78
CA GLU A 161 26.01 15.60 2.36
C GLU A 161 25.85 15.49 3.89
N LEU A 162 26.50 14.50 4.53
CA LEU A 162 26.32 14.27 5.96
C LEU A 162 27.04 15.30 6.83
N ALA A 163 28.21 15.78 6.40
CA ALA A 163 29.01 16.75 7.14
C ALA A 163 29.84 17.64 6.23
N ASP A 164 30.33 18.77 6.77
CA ASP A 164 31.14 19.73 6.00
C ASP A 164 32.52 19.18 5.65
N GLY A 165 33.14 18.43 6.55
CA GLY A 165 34.42 17.76 6.34
C GLY A 165 34.27 16.25 6.42
N LEU A 166 34.74 15.52 5.40
CA LEU A 166 34.61 14.07 5.29
C LEU A 166 35.82 13.45 4.61
N ASP A 167 36.33 12.37 5.20
CA ASP A 167 37.28 11.44 4.58
C ASP A 167 36.54 10.12 4.30
N ILE A 168 36.33 9.84 3.01
CA ILE A 168 35.49 8.70 2.53
C ILE A 168 36.43 7.65 1.92
N TYR A 169 36.35 6.41 2.36
CA TYR A 169 37.20 5.30 1.95
C TYR A 169 36.44 4.36 1.01
N LEU A 170 36.57 4.57 -0.30
CA LEU A 170 35.82 3.83 -1.33
C LEU A 170 36.18 2.33 -1.37
N ASP A 171 37.40 1.96 -1.03
CA ASP A 171 37.84 0.56 -0.94
C ASP A 171 37.24 -0.21 0.25
N ARG A 172 36.64 0.48 1.22
CA ARG A 172 35.86 -0.13 2.32
C ARG A 172 34.40 -0.37 1.97
N VAL A 173 33.91 0.21 0.88
CA VAL A 173 32.50 0.07 0.48
C VAL A 173 32.19 -1.39 0.11
N PRO A 174 31.22 -2.06 0.78
CA PRO A 174 30.88 -3.45 0.49
C PRO A 174 30.37 -3.61 -0.96
N VAL A 175 30.86 -4.63 -1.65
CA VAL A 175 30.53 -4.86 -3.07
C VAL A 175 29.85 -6.21 -3.29
N LYS A 176 28.97 -6.26 -4.29
CA LYS A 176 28.28 -7.50 -4.73
C LYS A 176 29.26 -8.45 -5.45
N TYR A 177 30.28 -7.89 -6.11
CA TYR A 177 31.30 -8.62 -6.88
C TYR A 177 32.57 -7.76 -7.03
N SER A 178 33.70 -8.42 -7.23
CA SER A 178 34.98 -7.75 -7.40
C SER A 178 35.13 -6.99 -8.74
N GLY A 179 36.10 -6.09 -8.80
CA GLY A 179 36.48 -5.39 -10.04
C GLY A 179 35.75 -4.08 -10.31
N MET A 180 35.09 -3.51 -9.30
CA MET A 180 34.52 -2.15 -9.37
C MET A 180 35.66 -1.13 -9.18
N ASN A 181 35.66 -0.09 -10.01
CA ASN A 181 36.62 1.02 -9.89
C ASN A 181 36.08 2.12 -8.96
N SER A 182 36.93 3.10 -8.63
CA SER A 182 36.59 4.18 -7.71
C SER A 182 35.39 5.02 -8.16
N THR A 183 35.25 5.26 -9.48
CA THR A 183 34.09 6.02 -10.01
C THR A 183 32.78 5.24 -9.82
N GLU A 184 32.78 3.96 -10.20
CA GLU A 184 31.61 3.09 -10.02
C GLU A 184 31.20 3.00 -8.56
N LEU A 185 32.15 2.90 -7.62
CA LEU A 185 31.89 2.87 -6.18
C LEU A 185 31.31 4.19 -5.67
N ALA A 186 31.82 5.32 -6.20
CA ALA A 186 31.41 6.65 -5.76
C ALA A 186 29.99 7.04 -6.20
N ILE A 187 29.52 6.54 -7.36
CA ILE A 187 28.28 7.01 -7.99
C ILE A 187 27.19 5.93 -8.17
N SER A 188 27.47 4.66 -7.82
CA SER A 188 26.44 3.61 -7.88
C SER A 188 25.28 3.91 -6.95
N GLU A 189 24.07 3.80 -7.48
CA GLU A 189 22.81 4.03 -6.77
C GLU A 189 22.15 2.70 -6.36
N SER A 190 22.95 1.67 -6.01
CA SER A 190 22.39 0.42 -5.45
C SER A 190 21.51 0.73 -4.26
N GLN A 191 20.26 0.26 -4.31
CA GLN A 191 19.22 0.58 -3.34
C GLN A 191 19.36 -0.24 -2.04
N GLU A 192 18.53 0.08 -1.05
CA GLU A 192 18.46 -0.54 0.28
C GLU A 192 19.80 -0.43 1.03
N ARG A 193 20.39 0.75 0.95
CA ARG A 193 21.57 1.16 1.72
C ARG A 193 21.25 2.45 2.46
N MET A 194 21.78 2.58 3.67
CA MET A 194 21.73 3.84 4.43
C MET A 194 23.11 4.22 4.91
N ALA A 195 23.44 5.50 4.84
CA ALA A 195 24.60 6.09 5.51
C ALA A 195 24.14 6.72 6.83
N VAL A 196 24.80 6.37 7.92
CA VAL A 196 24.47 6.89 9.25
C VAL A 196 25.70 7.45 9.93
N VAL A 197 25.56 8.58 10.64
CA VAL A 197 26.62 9.17 11.45
C VAL A 197 26.35 8.85 12.90
N VAL A 198 27.32 8.21 13.54
CA VAL A 198 27.30 7.91 14.98
C VAL A 198 28.57 8.43 15.66
N GLU A 199 28.54 8.62 16.98
CA GLU A 199 29.76 8.92 17.73
C GLU A 199 30.70 7.70 17.70
N ALA A 200 32.00 7.93 17.58
CA ALA A 200 32.99 6.83 17.52
C ALA A 200 32.89 5.85 18.69
N LYS A 201 32.52 6.35 19.90
CA LYS A 201 32.30 5.50 21.09
C LYS A 201 31.11 4.54 20.97
N ASP A 202 30.11 4.88 20.12
CA ASP A 202 28.86 4.14 19.97
C ASP A 202 28.90 3.19 18.74
N GLU A 203 30.01 3.17 17.98
CA GLU A 203 30.16 2.41 16.75
C GLU A 203 29.92 0.91 16.97
N GLU A 204 30.55 0.31 17.98
CA GLU A 204 30.42 -1.14 18.21
C GLU A 204 29.03 -1.53 18.72
N GLU A 205 28.37 -0.68 19.52
CA GLU A 205 26.99 -0.89 19.93
C GLU A 205 26.06 -0.83 18.73
N PHE A 206 26.23 0.15 17.85
CA PHE A 206 25.42 0.28 16.65
C PHE A 206 25.61 -0.92 15.70
N LYS A 207 26.84 -1.39 15.52
CA LYS A 207 27.12 -2.59 14.72
C LYS A 207 26.44 -3.83 15.29
N ALA A 208 26.45 -4.02 16.61
CA ALA A 208 25.76 -5.11 17.27
C ALA A 208 24.23 -5.06 17.06
N LEU A 209 23.64 -3.86 17.09
CA LEU A 209 22.22 -3.65 16.82
C LEU A 209 21.87 -3.98 15.36
N CYS A 210 22.67 -3.57 14.39
CA CYS A 210 22.52 -3.95 12.98
C CYS A 210 22.60 -5.48 12.80
N HIS A 211 23.63 -6.10 13.38
CA HIS A 211 23.80 -7.55 13.31
C HIS A 211 22.60 -8.31 13.90
N SER A 212 22.00 -7.80 14.97
CA SER A 212 20.81 -8.41 15.57
C SER A 212 19.57 -8.41 14.65
N GLU A 213 19.53 -7.53 13.65
CA GLU A 213 18.48 -7.48 12.60
C GLU A 213 18.96 -8.11 11.27
N ASN A 214 20.08 -8.86 11.30
CA ASN A 214 20.66 -9.48 10.10
C ASN A 214 21.05 -8.47 9.01
N ILE A 215 21.63 -7.35 9.41
CA ILE A 215 22.05 -6.26 8.53
C ILE A 215 23.59 -6.17 8.52
N GLU A 216 24.17 -6.13 7.34
CA GLU A 216 25.60 -5.83 7.16
C GLU A 216 25.89 -4.37 7.47
N VAL A 217 27.01 -4.09 8.15
CA VAL A 217 27.42 -2.74 8.53
C VAL A 217 28.92 -2.57 8.35
N THR A 218 29.33 -1.47 7.72
CA THR A 218 30.73 -1.17 7.40
C THR A 218 31.07 0.28 7.70
N HIS A 219 32.20 0.52 8.36
CA HIS A 219 32.77 1.85 8.57
C HIS A 219 33.41 2.33 7.26
N VAL A 220 32.83 3.33 6.62
CA VAL A 220 33.23 3.80 5.27
C VAL A 220 33.76 5.23 5.23
N ALA A 221 33.50 6.04 6.27
CA ALA A 221 34.03 7.41 6.31
C ALA A 221 34.16 7.94 7.72
N GLU A 222 34.95 9.02 7.86
CA GLU A 222 35.16 9.77 9.09
C GLU A 222 34.81 11.24 8.87
N VAL A 223 34.18 11.85 9.88
CA VAL A 223 33.90 13.28 9.90
C VAL A 223 35.15 14.02 10.36
N THR A 224 35.56 15.06 9.62
CA THR A 224 36.77 15.86 9.89
C THR A 224 36.43 17.33 10.07
N ASP A 225 37.39 18.11 10.55
CA ASP A 225 37.30 19.57 10.67
C ASP A 225 37.92 20.32 9.46
N THR A 226 38.28 19.58 8.41
CA THR A 226 38.98 20.13 7.24
C THR A 226 38.13 20.99 6.32
N ALA A 227 36.77 20.98 6.49
CA ALA A 227 35.84 21.57 5.55
C ALA A 227 36.07 21.14 4.09
N ARG A 228 36.45 19.89 3.91
CA ARG A 228 36.72 19.27 2.58
C ARG A 228 36.03 17.92 2.48
N MET A 229 35.48 17.60 1.34
CA MET A 229 35.12 16.25 0.96
C MET A 229 36.27 15.60 0.23
N ARG A 230 36.88 14.59 0.84
CA ARG A 230 37.95 13.80 0.22
C ARG A 230 37.52 12.36 0.05
N MET A 231 37.82 11.76 -1.08
CA MET A 231 37.62 10.33 -1.32
C MET A 231 38.93 9.64 -1.58
N PHE A 232 39.14 8.52 -0.92
CA PHE A 232 40.35 7.70 -1.03
C PHE A 232 40.00 6.36 -1.70
N TYR A 233 40.91 5.86 -2.52
CA TYR A 233 40.85 4.51 -3.05
C TYR A 233 42.22 3.87 -2.88
N GLY A 234 42.40 3.02 -1.88
CA GLY A 234 43.67 2.65 -1.33
C GLY A 234 44.43 3.90 -0.84
N ASP A 235 45.68 4.03 -1.22
CA ASP A 235 46.54 5.17 -0.82
C ASP A 235 46.35 6.43 -1.70
N LYS A 236 45.43 6.41 -2.66
CA LYS A 236 45.19 7.53 -3.59
C LYS A 236 44.01 8.38 -3.20
N VAL A 237 44.21 9.69 -3.17
CA VAL A 237 43.12 10.67 -3.12
C VAL A 237 42.57 10.81 -4.54
N VAL A 238 41.32 10.39 -4.74
CA VAL A 238 40.62 10.43 -6.04
C VAL A 238 39.68 11.62 -6.18
N VAL A 239 39.23 12.18 -5.06
CA VAL A 239 38.44 13.41 -4.98
C VAL A 239 38.94 14.25 -3.80
N ASP A 240 39.07 15.54 -3.99
CA ASP A 240 39.43 16.51 -2.94
C ASP A 240 38.81 17.88 -3.26
N LEU A 241 37.63 18.13 -2.69
CA LEU A 241 36.86 19.34 -2.92
C LEU A 241 36.60 20.10 -1.61
N THR A 242 36.75 21.42 -1.67
CA THR A 242 36.37 22.25 -0.52
C THR A 242 34.83 22.31 -0.37
N ARG A 243 34.33 22.36 0.85
CA ARG A 243 32.90 22.56 1.13
C ARG A 243 32.39 23.84 0.48
N ALA A 244 33.13 24.93 0.56
CA ALA A 244 32.79 26.19 -0.09
C ALA A 244 32.60 26.08 -1.60
N PHE A 245 33.35 25.19 -2.29
CA PHE A 245 33.15 24.92 -3.71
C PHE A 245 31.88 24.12 -3.96
N ILE A 246 31.62 23.07 -3.16
CA ILE A 246 30.41 22.25 -3.27
C ILE A 246 29.17 23.12 -3.03
N ASP A 247 29.18 23.95 -1.99
CA ASP A 247 28.07 24.83 -1.61
C ASP A 247 27.82 25.97 -2.59
N SER A 248 28.79 26.28 -3.48
CA SER A 248 28.57 27.28 -4.54
C SER A 248 27.54 26.82 -5.57
N ALA A 249 27.20 25.53 -5.61
CA ALA A 249 26.32 24.92 -6.59
C ALA A 249 26.69 25.25 -8.06
N GLY A 250 27.97 25.55 -8.33
CA GLY A 250 28.50 25.89 -9.65
C GLY A 250 28.23 27.37 -10.05
N ALA A 251 28.23 27.62 -11.36
CA ALA A 251 27.99 28.95 -11.91
C ALA A 251 26.52 29.36 -11.77
N LYS A 252 26.28 30.63 -11.45
CA LYS A 252 24.90 31.17 -11.42
C LYS A 252 24.30 31.16 -12.81
N HIS A 253 23.11 30.58 -12.93
CA HIS A 253 22.30 30.62 -14.13
C HIS A 253 21.12 31.58 -13.94
N TYR A 254 20.80 32.29 -15.01
CA TYR A 254 19.71 33.25 -15.03
C TYR A 254 18.72 32.82 -16.12
N SER A 255 17.45 32.69 -15.74
CA SER A 255 16.35 32.40 -16.66
C SER A 255 15.30 33.51 -16.61
N LYS A 256 14.56 33.67 -17.70
CA LYS A 256 13.38 34.52 -17.75
C LYS A 256 12.16 33.60 -17.79
N ALA A 257 11.10 33.97 -17.07
CA ALA A 257 9.83 33.30 -17.13
C ALA A 257 8.77 34.24 -17.71
N THR A 258 7.98 33.76 -18.67
CA THR A 258 6.83 34.46 -19.21
C THR A 258 5.60 33.59 -19.06
N ILE A 259 4.69 33.99 -18.18
CA ILE A 259 3.42 33.30 -18.01
C ILE A 259 2.52 33.60 -19.18
N GLY A 260 2.04 32.59 -19.88
CA GLY A 260 1.15 32.73 -21.03
C GLY A 260 -0.23 33.22 -20.62
N ALA A 261 -0.93 33.84 -21.55
CA ALA A 261 -2.34 34.13 -21.38
C ALA A 261 -3.15 32.83 -21.34
N VAL A 262 -4.15 32.80 -20.49
CA VAL A 262 -5.07 31.68 -20.38
C VAL A 262 -6.07 31.70 -21.53
N GLU A 263 -6.37 30.52 -22.09
CA GLU A 263 -7.37 30.37 -23.14
C GLU A 263 -8.77 30.77 -22.63
N ASP A 264 -9.51 31.58 -23.42
CA ASP A 264 -10.86 32.00 -23.05
C ASP A 264 -11.89 30.89 -23.34
N ARG A 265 -11.88 29.87 -22.51
CA ARG A 265 -12.89 28.82 -22.45
C ARG A 265 -13.27 28.54 -20.99
N ASP A 266 -14.43 27.93 -20.75
CA ASP A 266 -14.75 27.43 -19.42
C ASP A 266 -14.02 26.13 -19.15
N PRO A 267 -13.03 26.08 -18.23
CA PRO A 267 -12.27 24.89 -17.95
C PRO A 267 -13.05 23.86 -17.14
N PHE A 268 -14.19 24.24 -16.57
CA PHE A 268 -15.02 23.37 -15.75
C PHE A 268 -16.12 22.67 -16.55
N PHE A 269 -16.42 23.15 -17.75
CA PHE A 269 -17.38 22.52 -18.64
C PHE A 269 -16.86 21.18 -19.17
N ARG A 270 -17.70 20.13 -19.07
CA ARG A 270 -17.43 18.81 -19.64
C ARG A 270 -18.51 18.42 -20.64
N ASP A 271 -18.09 18.17 -21.86
CA ASP A 271 -18.95 17.58 -22.89
C ASP A 271 -18.92 16.06 -22.79
N VAL A 272 -19.82 15.48 -21.97
CA VAL A 272 -19.92 14.04 -21.82
C VAL A 272 -20.75 13.48 -23.00
N PRO A 273 -20.24 12.52 -23.78
CA PRO A 273 -20.94 12.02 -24.95
C PRO A 273 -22.21 11.24 -24.60
N GLY A 274 -23.24 11.37 -25.41
CA GLY A 274 -24.52 10.64 -25.29
C GLY A 274 -25.70 11.42 -25.88
N LYS A 275 -26.70 10.71 -26.38
CA LYS A 275 -27.91 11.28 -26.97
C LYS A 275 -29.01 11.61 -25.95
N ASN A 276 -28.91 11.06 -24.76
CA ASN A 276 -29.85 11.22 -23.66
C ASN A 276 -29.11 11.07 -22.33
N LEU A 277 -29.78 11.41 -21.24
CA LEU A 277 -29.20 11.38 -19.92
C LEU A 277 -28.64 9.99 -19.54
N LYS A 278 -29.34 8.89 -19.88
CA LYS A 278 -28.85 7.52 -19.61
C LYS A 278 -27.51 7.29 -20.28
N GLU A 279 -27.39 7.54 -21.58
CA GLU A 279 -26.14 7.37 -22.32
C GLU A 279 -25.00 8.22 -21.73
N ARG A 280 -25.28 9.48 -21.37
CA ARG A 280 -24.29 10.36 -20.76
C ARG A 280 -23.84 9.87 -19.38
N MET A 281 -24.74 9.39 -18.54
CA MET A 281 -24.38 8.80 -17.24
C MET A 281 -23.43 7.60 -17.41
N PHE A 282 -23.73 6.70 -18.35
CA PHE A 282 -22.86 5.55 -18.64
C PHE A 282 -21.51 5.96 -19.25
N ALA A 283 -21.50 6.90 -20.18
CA ALA A 283 -20.28 7.42 -20.77
C ALA A 283 -19.38 8.08 -19.73
N ASN A 284 -19.95 8.81 -18.78
CA ASN A 284 -19.23 9.40 -17.66
C ASN A 284 -18.54 8.36 -16.78
N LEU A 285 -19.22 7.25 -16.49
CA LEU A 285 -18.67 6.14 -15.71
C LEU A 285 -17.55 5.36 -16.43
N GLN A 286 -17.46 5.48 -17.75
CA GLN A 286 -16.41 4.89 -18.59
C GLN A 286 -15.30 5.87 -18.98
N ASP A 287 -15.33 7.11 -18.52
CA ASP A 287 -14.18 8.00 -18.63
C ASP A 287 -12.97 7.37 -17.90
N PRO A 288 -11.77 7.26 -18.51
CA PRO A 288 -10.60 6.64 -17.89
C PRO A 288 -10.23 7.22 -16.52
N ASN A 289 -10.53 8.50 -16.30
CA ASN A 289 -10.27 9.18 -15.03
C ASN A 289 -11.42 9.07 -14.01
N VAL A 290 -12.55 8.47 -14.39
CA VAL A 290 -13.73 8.24 -13.55
C VAL A 290 -13.88 6.75 -13.21
N THR A 291 -13.65 5.88 -14.17
CA THR A 291 -13.90 4.44 -14.09
C THR A 291 -13.16 3.77 -12.93
N CYS A 292 -13.72 2.68 -12.43
CA CYS A 292 -13.15 1.91 -11.32
C CYS A 292 -11.82 1.25 -11.70
N GLN A 293 -10.83 1.37 -10.83
CA GLN A 293 -9.50 0.75 -10.98
C GLN A 293 -9.27 -0.42 -10.01
N LYS A 294 -10.34 -1.14 -9.65
CA LYS A 294 -10.30 -2.21 -8.62
C LYS A 294 -9.19 -3.22 -8.86
N GLY A 295 -9.08 -3.73 -10.07
CA GLY A 295 -8.04 -4.71 -10.39
C GLY A 295 -6.61 -4.21 -10.24
N LEU A 296 -6.36 -2.90 -10.39
CA LEU A 296 -5.09 -2.27 -10.07
C LEU A 296 -4.91 -2.11 -8.56
N ILE A 297 -5.91 -1.58 -7.88
CA ILE A 297 -5.85 -1.25 -6.45
C ILE A 297 -5.61 -2.51 -5.62
N GLU A 298 -6.29 -3.61 -5.92
CA GLU A 298 -6.16 -4.89 -5.23
C GLU A 298 -4.82 -5.61 -5.43
N MET A 299 -3.92 -5.10 -6.29
CA MET A 299 -2.54 -5.59 -6.36
C MET A 299 -1.69 -5.17 -5.14
N PHE A 300 -2.15 -4.17 -4.40
CA PHE A 300 -1.43 -3.59 -3.26
C PHE A 300 -2.02 -4.08 -1.94
N ASP A 301 -1.15 -4.51 -1.01
CA ASP A 301 -1.60 -4.88 0.34
C ASP A 301 -2.16 -3.65 1.06
N SER A 302 -3.45 -3.68 1.33
CA SER A 302 -4.16 -2.57 1.96
C SER A 302 -4.26 -2.69 3.48
N THR A 303 -3.91 -3.83 4.09
CA THR A 303 -4.21 -4.10 5.50
C THR A 303 -3.01 -4.46 6.37
N ILE A 304 -1.82 -4.65 5.79
CA ILE A 304 -0.57 -4.90 6.53
C ILE A 304 -0.31 -3.79 7.55
N GLY A 305 0.26 -4.14 8.68
CA GLY A 305 0.55 -3.19 9.76
C GLY A 305 -0.60 -2.99 10.74
N ARG A 306 -1.79 -3.62 10.50
CA ARG A 306 -2.95 -3.54 11.39
C ARG A 306 -3.31 -2.08 11.73
N SER A 307 -3.42 -1.24 10.69
CA SER A 307 -3.59 0.20 10.84
C SER A 307 -4.69 0.82 9.97
N THR A 308 -5.21 0.08 8.98
CA THR A 308 -6.13 0.58 7.98
C THR A 308 -7.52 0.85 8.55
N VAL A 309 -7.94 2.11 8.56
CA VAL A 309 -9.24 2.53 9.06
C VAL A 309 -10.33 2.34 8.00
N LEU A 310 -10.02 2.68 6.73
CA LEU A 310 -10.91 2.47 5.60
C LEU A 310 -10.23 1.58 4.55
N MET A 311 -10.93 0.52 4.14
CA MET A 311 -10.55 -0.26 2.97
C MET A 311 -10.68 0.57 1.69
N PRO A 312 -9.91 0.27 0.64
CA PRO A 312 -10.03 0.96 -0.65
C PRO A 312 -11.44 0.94 -1.25
N PHE A 313 -12.18 -0.11 -0.95
CA PHE A 313 -13.58 -0.30 -1.37
C PHE A 313 -14.43 -0.66 -0.15
N GLY A 314 -15.52 0.08 0.03
CA GLY A 314 -16.46 -0.08 1.15
C GLY A 314 -17.84 -0.53 0.72
N GLY A 315 -18.67 -0.74 1.74
CA GLY A 315 -20.03 -1.27 1.67
C GLY A 315 -20.08 -2.79 1.65
N GLU A 316 -21.27 -3.33 1.73
CA GLU A 316 -21.57 -4.78 1.70
C GLU A 316 -20.98 -5.45 0.44
N LEU A 317 -21.10 -4.79 -0.71
CA LEU A 317 -20.58 -5.27 -1.99
C LEU A 317 -19.09 -4.91 -2.23
N GLN A 318 -18.45 -4.14 -1.36
CA GLN A 318 -17.09 -3.66 -1.50
C GLN A 318 -16.81 -3.02 -2.88
N THR A 319 -17.66 -2.05 -3.25
CA THR A 319 -17.60 -1.42 -4.59
C THR A 319 -17.61 0.10 -4.56
N THR A 320 -17.83 0.75 -3.41
CA THR A 320 -17.63 2.20 -3.26
C THR A 320 -16.17 2.51 -2.96
N GLU A 321 -15.51 3.25 -3.85
CA GLU A 321 -14.11 3.69 -3.70
C GLU A 321 -13.96 4.70 -2.56
N THR A 322 -12.87 4.64 -1.79
CA THR A 322 -12.49 5.69 -0.84
C THR A 322 -11.60 6.73 -1.50
N GLN A 323 -11.76 8.00 -1.12
CA GLN A 323 -10.96 9.11 -1.67
C GLN A 323 -9.74 9.48 -0.82
N VAL A 324 -9.57 8.82 0.32
CA VAL A 324 -8.51 9.07 1.30
C VAL A 324 -7.81 7.79 1.72
N SER A 325 -6.57 7.90 2.20
CA SER A 325 -5.85 6.83 2.90
C SER A 325 -5.81 7.16 4.38
N VAL A 326 -6.43 6.32 5.22
CA VAL A 326 -6.50 6.54 6.67
C VAL A 326 -5.84 5.38 7.40
N GLN A 327 -4.75 5.69 8.13
CA GLN A 327 -3.94 4.69 8.84
C GLN A 327 -3.72 5.09 10.29
N LYS A 328 -4.02 4.21 11.25
CA LYS A 328 -3.65 4.41 12.65
C LYS A 328 -2.14 4.49 12.81
N LEU A 329 -1.68 5.28 13.77
CA LEU A 329 -0.25 5.39 14.04
C LEU A 329 0.34 4.04 14.52
N PRO A 330 1.56 3.68 14.09
CA PRO A 330 2.17 2.37 14.35
C PRO A 330 2.75 2.28 15.78
N VAL A 331 1.90 2.32 16.80
CA VAL A 331 2.29 2.17 18.20
C VAL A 331 2.25 0.72 18.66
N LYS A 332 2.96 0.39 19.76
CA LYS A 332 2.95 -0.97 20.33
C LYS A 332 1.60 -1.35 20.96
N GLY A 333 0.88 -0.38 21.50
CA GLY A 333 -0.44 -0.54 22.12
C GLY A 333 -1.57 -0.09 21.18
N TYR A 334 -2.71 0.20 21.77
CA TYR A 334 -3.88 0.75 21.09
C TYR A 334 -3.77 2.26 20.91
N THR A 335 -4.25 2.77 19.78
CA THR A 335 -4.48 4.20 19.54
C THR A 335 -5.67 4.39 18.62
N ASP A 336 -6.40 5.49 18.79
CA ASP A 336 -7.38 6.00 17.82
C ASP A 336 -6.82 7.17 17.00
N THR A 337 -5.60 7.59 17.26
CA THR A 337 -4.96 8.59 16.41
C THR A 337 -4.50 7.93 15.11
N ALA A 338 -4.92 8.53 14.02
CA ALA A 338 -4.58 8.10 12.65
C ALA A 338 -4.07 9.28 11.83
N SER A 339 -3.38 8.99 10.74
CA SER A 339 -3.11 9.93 9.67
C SER A 339 -4.16 9.75 8.57
N MET A 340 -4.67 10.85 8.04
CA MET A 340 -5.53 10.87 6.86
C MET A 340 -4.81 11.63 5.76
N MET A 341 -4.64 11.02 4.60
CA MET A 341 -3.94 11.57 3.44
C MET A 341 -4.84 11.54 2.21
N ALA A 342 -4.82 12.63 1.45
CA ALA A 342 -5.47 12.75 0.15
C ALA A 342 -4.53 13.43 -0.86
N PHE A 343 -4.86 13.35 -2.13
CA PHE A 343 -4.19 14.12 -3.17
C PHE A 343 -5.21 14.85 -4.05
N GLY A 344 -4.76 15.93 -4.68
CA GLY A 344 -5.49 16.63 -5.74
C GLY A 344 -4.61 16.81 -6.96
N PHE A 345 -5.22 16.60 -8.14
CA PHE A 345 -4.57 16.80 -9.43
C PHE A 345 -5.54 16.57 -10.60
N ASN A 346 -5.55 17.51 -11.55
CA ASN A 346 -6.24 17.36 -12.82
C ASN A 346 -5.33 17.85 -13.97
N PRO A 347 -4.88 16.95 -14.89
CA PRO A 347 -3.96 17.31 -15.96
C PRO A 347 -4.57 18.29 -16.96
N ASP A 348 -5.86 18.20 -17.31
CA ASP A 348 -6.53 19.08 -18.28
C ASP A 348 -6.63 20.51 -17.74
N LEU A 349 -6.89 20.65 -16.43
CA LEU A 349 -6.94 21.92 -15.75
C LEU A 349 -5.54 22.55 -15.64
N CYS A 350 -4.53 21.73 -15.37
CA CYS A 350 -3.13 22.18 -15.37
C CYS A 350 -2.61 22.55 -16.75
N GLU A 351 -3.07 21.88 -17.81
CA GLU A 351 -2.74 22.21 -19.20
C GLU A 351 -3.40 23.53 -19.63
N TRP A 352 -4.68 23.72 -19.27
CA TRP A 352 -5.37 24.98 -19.52
C TRP A 352 -4.68 26.15 -18.80
N SER A 353 -4.33 25.98 -17.53
CA SER A 353 -3.61 26.98 -16.73
C SER A 353 -2.89 26.32 -15.57
N PRO A 354 -1.55 26.23 -15.60
CA PRO A 354 -0.78 25.68 -14.46
C PRO A 354 -1.06 26.39 -13.14
N TYR A 355 -1.36 27.70 -13.18
CA TYR A 355 -1.71 28.50 -12.01
C TYR A 355 -3.01 28.04 -11.35
N HIS A 356 -4.07 27.87 -12.13
CA HIS A 356 -5.37 27.41 -11.63
C HIS A 356 -5.32 25.92 -11.28
N GLY A 357 -4.70 25.09 -12.13
CA GLY A 357 -4.55 23.66 -11.88
C GLY A 357 -3.86 23.37 -10.55
N ALA A 358 -2.76 24.07 -10.26
CA ALA A 358 -2.07 23.95 -8.98
C ALA A 358 -2.96 24.40 -7.80
N ALA A 359 -3.71 25.50 -7.96
CA ALA A 359 -4.64 25.95 -6.92
C ALA A 359 -5.71 24.89 -6.61
N TYR A 360 -6.35 24.36 -7.64
CA TYR A 360 -7.40 23.33 -7.46
C TYR A 360 -6.86 22.00 -6.96
N SER A 361 -5.58 21.68 -7.18
CA SER A 361 -4.96 20.50 -6.56
C SER A 361 -4.98 20.58 -5.03
N PHE A 362 -4.73 21.76 -4.44
CA PHE A 362 -4.88 21.97 -2.99
C PHE A 362 -6.33 21.84 -2.53
N ILE A 363 -7.26 22.46 -3.28
CA ILE A 363 -8.68 22.44 -2.93
C ILE A 363 -9.26 21.02 -2.98
N GLU A 364 -8.92 20.24 -4.00
CA GLU A 364 -9.36 18.86 -4.13
C GLU A 364 -8.87 18.00 -2.95
N ALA A 365 -7.59 18.11 -2.59
CA ALA A 365 -7.01 17.37 -1.47
C ALA A 365 -7.71 17.75 -0.14
N CYS A 366 -7.95 19.04 0.11
CA CYS A 366 -8.68 19.50 1.30
C CYS A 366 -10.12 18.97 1.33
N SER A 367 -10.83 19.07 0.20
CA SER A 367 -12.22 18.63 0.12
C SER A 367 -12.38 17.12 0.36
N LYS A 368 -11.45 16.28 -0.15
CA LYS A 368 -11.43 14.84 0.11
C LYS A 368 -11.22 14.52 1.59
N VAL A 369 -10.32 15.25 2.25
CA VAL A 369 -10.07 15.11 3.68
C VAL A 369 -11.31 15.49 4.49
N VAL A 370 -11.94 16.61 4.18
CA VAL A 370 -13.16 17.08 4.86
C VAL A 370 -14.33 16.13 4.66
N ALA A 371 -14.52 15.64 3.43
CA ALA A 371 -15.60 14.69 3.11
C ALA A 371 -15.50 13.37 3.90
N ALA A 372 -14.30 13.02 4.38
CA ALA A 372 -14.06 11.83 5.20
C ALA A 372 -13.96 12.12 6.71
N GLY A 373 -14.23 13.35 7.16
CA GLY A 373 -14.20 13.75 8.57
C GLY A 373 -12.83 14.23 9.08
N GLY A 374 -11.91 14.58 8.18
CA GLY A 374 -10.63 15.17 8.56
C GLY A 374 -10.68 16.69 8.68
N HIS A 375 -9.74 17.27 9.44
CA HIS A 375 -9.64 18.70 9.68
C HIS A 375 -8.69 19.36 8.68
N TRP A 376 -9.22 20.26 7.87
CA TRP A 376 -8.44 20.94 6.84
C TRP A 376 -7.38 21.89 7.43
N GLU A 377 -7.65 22.58 8.55
CA GLU A 377 -6.73 23.56 9.15
C GLU A 377 -5.42 22.94 9.65
N THR A 378 -5.44 21.65 9.97
CA THR A 378 -4.24 20.94 10.45
C THR A 378 -3.45 20.26 9.34
N MET A 379 -3.91 20.38 8.10
CA MET A 379 -3.22 19.77 6.96
C MET A 379 -1.83 20.38 6.73
N ARG A 380 -0.94 19.51 6.24
CA ARG A 380 0.37 19.90 5.69
C ARG A 380 0.53 19.22 4.34
N PHE A 381 1.26 19.87 3.45
CA PHE A 381 1.38 19.41 2.07
C PHE A 381 2.80 19.01 1.71
N SER A 382 2.90 18.09 0.76
CA SER A 382 4.08 17.82 -0.04
C SER A 382 3.67 17.86 -1.51
N CYS A 383 4.40 18.61 -2.32
CA CYS A 383 4.04 18.80 -3.73
C CYS A 383 4.98 18.01 -4.63
N GLN A 384 4.41 17.40 -5.66
CA GLN A 384 5.18 16.77 -6.73
C GLN A 384 4.93 17.56 -8.03
N GLU A 385 6.01 18.03 -8.64
CA GLU A 385 5.97 18.74 -9.91
C GLU A 385 6.59 17.89 -11.03
N TYR A 386 5.99 17.97 -12.23
CA TYR A 386 6.50 17.33 -13.43
C TYR A 386 6.20 18.16 -14.65
N PHE A 387 7.24 18.63 -15.34
CA PHE A 387 7.15 19.50 -16.50
C PHE A 387 8.00 18.97 -17.65
N GLU A 388 7.75 19.52 -18.84
CA GLU A 388 8.59 19.33 -20.01
C GLU A 388 10.04 19.75 -19.75
N ARG A 389 10.93 19.37 -20.65
CA ARG A 389 12.33 19.81 -20.58
C ARG A 389 12.45 21.33 -20.68
N MET A 390 13.16 21.92 -19.74
CA MET A 390 13.42 23.36 -19.73
C MET A 390 14.37 23.73 -20.89
N THR A 391 14.02 24.81 -21.59
CA THR A 391 14.77 25.37 -22.72
C THR A 391 15.12 26.83 -22.46
N ALA A 392 15.72 27.49 -23.44
CA ALA A 392 15.94 28.95 -23.38
C ALA A 392 14.67 29.79 -23.60
N ASP A 393 13.55 29.18 -24.00
CA ASP A 393 12.27 29.88 -24.18
C ASP A 393 11.67 30.26 -22.81
N PRO A 394 11.47 31.55 -22.54
CA PRO A 394 10.84 32.03 -21.31
C PRO A 394 9.43 31.49 -21.05
N LYS A 395 8.67 31.09 -22.09
CA LYS A 395 7.34 30.52 -21.94
C LYS A 395 7.37 29.14 -21.29
N VAL A 396 8.41 28.34 -21.57
CA VAL A 396 8.60 27.03 -20.93
C VAL A 396 8.82 27.20 -19.44
N TRP A 397 9.67 28.16 -19.02
CA TRP A 397 9.85 28.51 -17.60
C TRP A 397 8.61 29.14 -16.96
N GLY A 398 7.72 29.71 -17.78
CA GLY A 398 6.45 30.27 -17.32
C GLY A 398 5.51 29.24 -16.72
N LYS A 399 5.53 27.99 -17.18
CA LYS A 399 4.63 26.93 -16.71
C LYS A 399 4.89 26.56 -15.24
N PRO A 400 6.10 26.10 -14.83
CA PRO A 400 6.37 25.83 -13.42
C PRO A 400 6.24 27.09 -12.54
N THR A 401 6.63 28.27 -13.05
CA THR A 401 6.44 29.52 -12.31
C THR A 401 4.97 29.78 -12.01
N ALA A 402 4.08 29.60 -12.99
CA ALA A 402 2.64 29.76 -12.81
C ALA A 402 2.09 28.75 -11.78
N ALA A 403 2.47 27.47 -11.88
CA ALA A 403 2.05 26.44 -10.94
C ALA A 403 2.46 26.77 -9.49
N LEU A 404 3.72 27.17 -9.30
CA LEU A 404 4.22 27.57 -7.98
C LEU A 404 3.50 28.80 -7.42
N LEU A 405 3.16 29.78 -8.26
CA LEU A 405 2.38 30.94 -7.83
C LEU A 405 0.95 30.55 -7.42
N GLY A 406 0.31 29.63 -8.13
CA GLY A 406 -1.00 29.10 -7.76
C GLY A 406 -0.95 28.35 -6.42
N ALA A 407 0.02 27.48 -6.24
CA ALA A 407 0.26 26.76 -4.98
C ALA A 407 0.55 27.72 -3.83
N LEU A 408 1.41 28.73 -4.03
CA LEU A 408 1.74 29.74 -3.03
C LEU A 408 0.51 30.54 -2.60
N LYS A 409 -0.34 30.92 -3.57
CA LYS A 409 -1.58 31.64 -3.28
C LYS A 409 -2.48 30.81 -2.36
N MET A 410 -2.69 29.54 -2.68
CA MET A 410 -3.53 28.67 -1.84
C MET A 410 -2.97 28.47 -0.44
N GLN A 411 -1.67 28.25 -0.32
CA GLN A 411 -1.01 28.12 0.99
C GLN A 411 -1.19 29.39 1.84
N LYS A 412 -1.05 30.56 1.24
CA LYS A 412 -1.23 31.84 1.95
C LYS A 412 -2.69 32.08 2.35
N GLU A 413 -3.65 31.86 1.44
CA GLU A 413 -5.07 32.12 1.70
C GLU A 413 -5.66 31.11 2.69
N LEU A 414 -5.29 29.84 2.59
CA LEU A 414 -5.74 28.81 3.53
C LEU A 414 -4.94 28.79 4.85
N GLY A 415 -3.77 29.45 4.91
CA GLY A 415 -2.90 29.40 6.07
C GLY A 415 -2.21 28.03 6.25
N LEU A 416 -2.05 27.27 5.16
CA LEU A 416 -1.48 25.92 5.20
C LEU A 416 -0.07 25.91 4.63
N ALA A 417 0.81 25.05 5.19
CA ALA A 417 2.19 24.98 4.76
C ALA A 417 2.49 23.69 3.99
N SER A 418 3.35 23.80 2.98
CA SER A 418 4.05 22.66 2.41
C SER A 418 5.35 22.41 3.19
N ILE A 419 5.62 21.13 3.51
CA ILE A 419 6.88 20.71 4.17
C ILE A 419 8.03 20.56 3.17
N GLY A 420 7.72 20.47 1.89
CA GLY A 420 8.65 20.28 0.79
C GLY A 420 7.94 19.72 -0.44
N GLY A 421 8.72 19.14 -1.30
CA GLY A 421 8.27 18.52 -2.53
C GLY A 421 9.45 18.07 -3.36
N LYS A 422 9.16 17.67 -4.59
CA LYS A 422 10.16 17.31 -5.60
C LYS A 422 9.70 17.78 -6.96
N ASP A 423 10.63 18.19 -7.80
CA ASP A 423 10.38 18.56 -9.18
C ASP A 423 11.14 17.67 -10.15
N SER A 424 10.64 17.57 -11.37
CA SER A 424 11.33 16.99 -12.52
C SER A 424 10.97 17.76 -13.79
N MET A 425 12.01 18.19 -14.51
CA MET A 425 11.90 18.97 -15.75
C MET A 425 12.38 18.13 -16.94
N SER A 426 11.93 16.89 -17.05
CA SER A 426 12.39 15.91 -18.06
C SER A 426 11.28 15.28 -18.87
N GLY A 427 10.06 15.83 -18.79
CA GLY A 427 8.84 15.24 -19.37
C GLY A 427 8.67 15.50 -20.87
N SER A 428 9.70 15.25 -21.68
CA SER A 428 9.65 15.40 -23.13
C SER A 428 10.14 14.14 -23.83
N PHE A 429 9.60 13.91 -25.04
CA PHE A 429 10.04 12.84 -25.93
C PHE A 429 10.10 13.35 -27.37
N GLU A 430 11.27 13.27 -27.99
CA GLU A 430 11.48 13.68 -29.38
C GLU A 430 11.04 12.56 -30.34
N THR A 431 10.28 12.94 -31.35
CA THR A 431 9.86 12.06 -32.48
C THR A 431 10.23 12.72 -33.81
N GLU A 432 10.17 12.00 -34.90
CA GLU A 432 10.38 12.56 -36.24
C GLU A 432 9.36 13.67 -36.59
N ASP A 433 8.15 13.62 -36.04
CA ASP A 433 7.05 14.56 -36.28
C ASP A 433 7.04 15.76 -35.31
N GLY A 434 7.94 15.79 -34.32
CA GLY A 434 8.01 16.82 -33.30
C GLY A 434 8.20 16.29 -31.89
N THR A 435 8.10 17.17 -30.88
CA THR A 435 8.29 16.79 -29.47
C THR A 435 6.95 16.65 -28.78
N ILE A 436 6.73 15.52 -28.10
CA ILE A 436 5.59 15.32 -27.22
C ILE A 436 6.01 15.71 -25.80
N HIS A 437 5.16 16.46 -25.10
CA HIS A 437 5.39 16.90 -23.74
C HIS A 437 4.36 16.31 -22.77
N VAL A 438 4.78 16.02 -21.54
CA VAL A 438 3.82 15.76 -20.46
C VAL A 438 2.99 17.01 -20.17
N PRO A 439 1.74 16.89 -19.71
CA PRO A 439 0.99 18.03 -19.25
C PRO A 439 1.71 18.69 -18.07
N PRO A 440 1.65 20.02 -17.91
CA PRO A 440 2.11 20.66 -16.69
C PRO A 440 1.48 19.96 -15.48
N THR A 441 2.28 19.55 -14.53
CA THR A 441 1.82 18.74 -13.41
C THR A 441 2.26 19.35 -12.09
N LEU A 442 1.29 19.60 -11.20
CA LEU A 442 1.52 19.80 -9.78
C LEU A 442 0.48 18.99 -9.01
N ILE A 443 0.95 17.95 -8.30
CA ILE A 443 0.13 17.14 -7.40
C ILE A 443 0.33 17.66 -5.99
N ALA A 444 -0.75 17.96 -5.28
CA ALA A 444 -0.74 18.33 -3.88
C ALA A 444 -1.12 17.10 -3.03
N PHE A 445 -0.17 16.54 -2.29
CA PHE A 445 -0.44 15.54 -1.27
C PHE A 445 -0.66 16.22 0.07
N GLY A 446 -1.89 16.14 0.58
CA GLY A 446 -2.26 16.71 1.87
C GLY A 446 -2.42 15.63 2.94
N ILE A 447 -1.89 15.88 4.14
CA ILE A 447 -2.01 14.99 5.30
C ILE A 447 -2.45 15.75 6.54
N THR A 448 -3.30 15.10 7.34
CA THR A 448 -3.75 15.61 8.65
C THR A 448 -3.87 14.47 9.66
N PRO A 449 -3.65 14.72 10.98
CA PRO A 449 -4.02 13.78 12.02
C PRO A 449 -5.54 13.76 12.24
N VAL A 450 -6.09 12.57 12.48
CA VAL A 450 -7.52 12.37 12.75
C VAL A 450 -7.73 11.38 13.89
N LYS A 451 -8.96 11.32 14.42
CA LYS A 451 -9.42 10.24 15.29
C LYS A 451 -10.16 9.19 14.44
N ALA A 452 -9.71 7.94 14.52
CA ALA A 452 -10.25 6.85 13.70
C ALA A 452 -11.76 6.63 13.90
N ASP A 453 -12.27 6.85 15.12
CA ASP A 453 -13.70 6.76 15.43
C ASP A 453 -14.55 7.85 14.75
N LYS A 454 -13.95 9.01 14.41
CA LYS A 454 -14.60 10.15 13.74
C LYS A 454 -14.57 10.09 12.21
N VAL A 455 -13.81 9.17 11.65
CA VAL A 455 -13.73 8.99 10.18
C VAL A 455 -15.04 8.39 9.67
N ILE A 456 -15.58 8.97 8.61
CA ILE A 456 -16.74 8.45 7.87
C ILE A 456 -16.31 7.91 6.50
N SER A 457 -17.13 7.07 5.92
CA SER A 457 -16.92 6.45 4.62
C SER A 457 -17.97 6.88 3.61
N PRO A 458 -17.68 6.82 2.30
CA PRO A 458 -18.51 7.47 1.29
C PRO A 458 -19.75 6.71 0.84
N GLU A 459 -19.89 5.40 1.11
CA GLU A 459 -21.06 4.64 0.68
C GLU A 459 -22.35 5.12 1.37
N LEU A 460 -23.48 5.17 0.63
CA LEU A 460 -24.80 5.52 1.16
C LEU A 460 -25.21 4.56 2.29
N LYS A 461 -25.88 5.08 3.33
CA LYS A 461 -26.09 4.37 4.60
C LYS A 461 -27.51 3.87 4.81
N TRP A 462 -28.52 4.74 4.61
CA TRP A 462 -29.89 4.37 4.99
C TRP A 462 -30.95 4.91 4.04
N GLU A 463 -31.98 4.12 3.79
CA GLU A 463 -33.17 4.57 3.07
C GLU A 463 -33.85 5.73 3.82
N GLY A 464 -34.24 6.75 3.08
CA GLY A 464 -34.90 7.95 3.59
C GLY A 464 -33.96 9.09 3.96
N ASP A 465 -32.67 8.83 4.00
CA ASP A 465 -31.66 9.86 4.21
C ASP A 465 -31.67 10.90 3.10
N ARG A 466 -31.25 12.13 3.44
CA ARG A 466 -31.23 13.23 2.50
C ARG A 466 -29.87 13.41 1.89
N LEU A 467 -29.90 13.79 0.61
CA LEU A 467 -28.69 14.09 -0.15
C LEU A 467 -28.58 15.62 -0.37
N TYR A 468 -27.43 16.17 -0.01
CA TYR A 468 -27.09 17.57 -0.21
C TYR A 468 -25.86 17.70 -1.08
N LEU A 469 -25.86 18.75 -1.92
CA LEU A 469 -24.66 19.30 -2.56
C LEU A 469 -24.25 20.55 -1.80
N VAL A 470 -23.13 20.49 -1.08
CA VAL A 470 -22.49 21.67 -0.50
C VAL A 470 -21.64 22.31 -1.60
N LYS A 471 -22.18 23.36 -2.19
CA LYS A 471 -21.66 23.93 -3.44
C LYS A 471 -20.54 24.93 -3.22
N HIS A 472 -19.47 24.79 -4.00
CA HIS A 472 -18.46 25.82 -4.18
C HIS A 472 -18.67 26.55 -5.51
N THR A 473 -18.53 27.86 -5.50
CA THR A 473 -18.64 28.71 -6.70
C THR A 473 -17.32 29.46 -6.88
N PRO A 474 -16.59 29.19 -7.98
CA PRO A 474 -15.36 29.93 -8.27
C PRO A 474 -15.57 31.45 -8.38
N LEU A 475 -14.52 32.22 -8.10
CA LEU A 475 -14.47 33.65 -8.32
C LEU A 475 -14.55 33.99 -9.82
N ALA A 476 -14.76 35.24 -10.14
CA ALA A 476 -14.89 35.72 -11.54
C ALA A 476 -13.63 35.45 -12.41
N ASP A 477 -12.47 35.36 -11.78
CA ASP A 477 -11.19 34.96 -12.42
C ASP A 477 -10.99 33.45 -12.46
N ARG A 478 -12.01 32.66 -12.09
CA ARG A 478 -12.02 31.21 -12.00
C ARG A 478 -11.13 30.60 -10.90
N MET A 479 -10.53 31.41 -10.03
CA MET A 479 -9.84 30.95 -8.85
C MET A 479 -10.84 30.46 -7.79
N PRO A 480 -10.41 29.55 -6.89
CA PRO A 480 -11.25 29.13 -5.78
C PRO A 480 -11.65 30.30 -4.87
N ASP A 481 -12.90 30.37 -4.46
CA ASP A 481 -13.33 31.24 -3.35
C ASP A 481 -12.95 30.56 -2.01
N THR A 482 -11.77 30.85 -1.51
CA THR A 482 -11.22 30.22 -0.30
C THR A 482 -12.01 30.59 0.95
N GLU A 483 -12.66 31.75 1.00
CA GLU A 483 -13.50 32.13 2.16
C GLU A 483 -14.83 31.36 2.16
N GLN A 484 -15.43 31.14 1.00
CA GLN A 484 -16.59 30.24 0.89
C GLN A 484 -16.22 28.81 1.28
N LEU A 485 -15.10 28.29 0.77
CA LEU A 485 -14.62 26.95 1.07
C LEU A 485 -14.37 26.73 2.55
N LYS A 486 -13.70 27.63 3.24
CA LYS A 486 -13.47 27.56 4.69
C LYS A 486 -14.78 27.45 5.47
N ARG A 487 -15.77 28.28 5.13
CA ARG A 487 -17.10 28.22 5.77
C ARG A 487 -17.78 26.88 5.53
N ASN A 488 -17.79 26.43 4.26
CA ASN A 488 -18.40 25.14 3.91
C ASN A 488 -17.74 23.97 4.64
N TRP A 489 -16.40 23.92 4.60
CA TRP A 489 -15.64 22.85 5.25
C TRP A 489 -15.84 22.81 6.77
N ASN A 490 -15.85 23.96 7.43
CA ASN A 490 -16.11 24.03 8.87
C ASN A 490 -17.51 23.52 9.23
N HIS A 491 -18.53 23.89 8.44
CA HIS A 491 -19.90 23.39 8.65
C HIS A 491 -20.00 21.87 8.42
N ILE A 492 -19.36 21.35 7.36
CA ILE A 492 -19.33 19.91 7.09
C ILE A 492 -18.66 19.17 8.26
N GLN A 493 -17.51 19.65 8.73
CA GLN A 493 -16.79 19.05 9.86
C GLN A 493 -17.66 19.01 11.13
N GLU A 494 -18.30 20.15 11.47
CA GLU A 494 -19.23 20.21 12.60
C GLU A 494 -20.35 19.17 12.48
N LYS A 495 -20.93 19.02 11.29
CA LYS A 495 -22.03 18.09 11.02
C LYS A 495 -21.60 16.62 10.96
N ILE A 496 -20.36 16.33 10.62
CA ILE A 496 -19.78 14.99 10.80
C ILE A 496 -19.51 14.69 12.27
N GLU A 497 -19.00 15.64 13.02
CA GLU A 497 -18.70 15.46 14.45
C GLU A 497 -19.95 15.23 15.29
N ASP A 498 -21.05 15.90 15.00
CA ASP A 498 -22.36 15.71 15.67
C ASP A 498 -23.16 14.50 15.16
N GLY A 499 -22.70 13.86 14.07
CA GLY A 499 -23.31 12.66 13.48
C GLY A 499 -24.42 12.93 12.47
N THR A 500 -24.72 14.20 12.15
CA THR A 500 -25.74 14.57 11.15
C THR A 500 -25.34 14.14 9.74
N ILE A 501 -24.07 14.38 9.34
CA ILE A 501 -23.52 13.90 8.06
C ILE A 501 -22.90 12.53 8.30
N VAL A 502 -23.37 11.54 7.56
CA VAL A 502 -22.98 10.12 7.72
C VAL A 502 -22.13 9.58 6.56
N ALA A 503 -22.19 10.21 5.39
CA ALA A 503 -21.33 9.89 4.24
C ALA A 503 -21.01 11.16 3.43
N GLY A 504 -19.86 11.17 2.74
CA GLY A 504 -19.43 12.30 1.95
C GLY A 504 -18.51 11.93 0.79
N TRP A 505 -18.63 12.68 -0.32
CA TRP A 505 -17.80 12.54 -1.52
C TRP A 505 -17.40 13.90 -2.07
N ALA A 506 -16.11 14.18 -2.15
CA ALA A 506 -15.60 15.39 -2.82
C ALA A 506 -15.74 15.26 -4.34
N VAL A 507 -16.37 16.25 -4.98
CA VAL A 507 -16.61 16.25 -6.43
C VAL A 507 -15.28 16.35 -7.18
N GLY A 508 -15.05 15.42 -8.12
CA GLY A 508 -13.84 15.30 -8.92
C GLY A 508 -14.10 15.25 -10.42
N PHE A 509 -13.33 14.42 -11.13
CA PHE A 509 -13.36 14.33 -12.61
C PHE A 509 -14.74 14.07 -13.22
N GLY A 510 -15.55 13.22 -12.58
CA GLY A 510 -16.85 12.81 -13.10
C GLY A 510 -18.02 13.70 -12.67
N GLY A 511 -17.76 14.81 -12.01
CA GLY A 511 -18.79 15.72 -11.51
C GLY A 511 -19.64 15.10 -10.39
N VAL A 512 -20.80 15.69 -10.11
CA VAL A 512 -21.76 15.19 -9.12
C VAL A 512 -22.33 13.82 -9.50
N ALA A 513 -22.42 13.53 -10.80
CA ALA A 513 -22.88 12.24 -11.32
C ALA A 513 -21.97 11.08 -10.89
N GLU A 514 -20.64 11.27 -10.92
CA GLU A 514 -19.69 10.29 -10.36
C GLU A 514 -19.93 10.05 -8.88
N ALA A 515 -20.01 11.15 -8.09
CA ALA A 515 -20.22 11.08 -6.66
C ALA A 515 -21.46 10.25 -6.29
N LEU A 516 -22.61 10.59 -6.84
CA LEU A 516 -23.87 9.89 -6.58
C LEU A 516 -23.83 8.40 -6.96
N CYS A 517 -23.32 8.09 -8.15
CA CYS A 517 -23.22 6.69 -8.61
C CYS A 517 -22.29 5.88 -7.70
N LYS A 518 -21.08 6.37 -7.42
CA LYS A 518 -20.10 5.63 -6.62
C LYS A 518 -20.51 5.49 -5.16
N MET A 519 -21.14 6.50 -4.57
CA MET A 519 -21.72 6.41 -3.23
C MET A 519 -22.83 5.33 -3.15
N SER A 520 -23.60 5.16 -4.21
CA SER A 520 -24.68 4.17 -4.30
C SER A 520 -24.20 2.71 -4.38
N PHE A 521 -22.99 2.44 -4.93
CA PHE A 521 -22.56 1.11 -5.31
C PHE A 521 -22.31 0.17 -4.13
N GLY A 522 -21.67 0.66 -3.05
CA GLY A 522 -21.18 -0.19 -1.96
C GLY A 522 -22.27 -0.98 -1.24
N ASN A 523 -23.35 -0.34 -0.93
CA ASN A 523 -24.52 -0.94 -0.25
C ASN A 523 -25.73 -1.12 -1.19
N ALA A 524 -25.53 -0.86 -2.49
CA ALA A 524 -26.59 -0.93 -3.51
C ALA A 524 -27.85 -0.10 -3.18
N PHE A 525 -27.73 0.96 -2.37
CA PHE A 525 -28.83 1.87 -2.13
C PHE A 525 -29.12 2.70 -3.38
N GLY A 526 -30.40 2.84 -3.71
CA GLY A 526 -30.83 3.76 -4.75
C GLY A 526 -30.83 5.20 -4.28
N PHE A 527 -31.06 6.11 -5.21
CA PHE A 527 -31.33 7.51 -4.92
C PHE A 527 -32.31 8.14 -5.92
N TYR A 528 -32.96 9.20 -5.49
CA TYR A 528 -33.77 10.07 -6.32
C TYR A 528 -33.18 11.47 -6.27
N VAL A 529 -32.75 12.01 -7.42
CA VAL A 529 -32.20 13.38 -7.51
C VAL A 529 -32.73 14.13 -8.72
N ASN A 530 -32.84 15.47 -8.57
CA ASN A 530 -33.16 16.38 -9.67
C ASN A 530 -32.07 17.46 -9.74
N LEU A 531 -31.29 17.44 -10.82
CA LEU A 531 -30.19 18.35 -11.09
C LEU A 531 -30.14 18.67 -12.57
N SER A 532 -29.73 19.88 -12.96
CA SER A 532 -29.41 20.17 -14.35
C SER A 532 -28.25 19.30 -14.84
N GLU A 533 -28.16 19.09 -16.16
CA GLU A 533 -27.05 18.31 -16.73
C GLU A 533 -25.71 18.98 -16.49
N ASP A 534 -25.64 20.31 -16.46
CA ASP A 534 -24.44 21.07 -16.11
C ASP A 534 -24.00 20.79 -14.66
N GLU A 535 -24.93 20.76 -13.72
CA GLU A 535 -24.63 20.41 -12.32
C GLU A 535 -24.19 18.95 -12.16
N LEU A 536 -24.72 18.05 -12.97
CA LEU A 536 -24.34 16.63 -12.93
C LEU A 536 -22.91 16.40 -13.45
N PHE A 537 -22.53 17.01 -14.57
CA PHE A 537 -21.33 16.59 -15.31
C PHE A 537 -20.16 17.55 -15.26
N ASN A 538 -20.40 18.85 -15.00
CA ASN A 538 -19.31 19.83 -14.96
C ASN A 538 -18.40 19.61 -13.74
N LEU A 539 -17.13 19.98 -13.90
CA LEU A 539 -16.16 19.95 -12.79
C LEU A 539 -16.58 20.98 -11.74
N SER A 540 -16.76 20.56 -10.53
CA SER A 540 -17.17 21.40 -9.40
C SER A 540 -16.23 21.18 -8.20
N TYR A 541 -14.94 21.35 -8.43
CA TYR A 541 -13.93 21.21 -7.39
C TYR A 541 -14.21 22.12 -6.19
N GLY A 542 -14.09 21.58 -5.00
CA GLY A 542 -14.45 22.25 -3.75
C GLY A 542 -15.87 21.95 -3.28
N SER A 543 -16.75 21.49 -4.18
CA SER A 543 -18.09 21.01 -3.81
C SER A 543 -18.01 19.58 -3.25
N ILE A 544 -18.93 19.28 -2.31
CA ILE A 544 -19.00 17.97 -1.65
C ILE A 544 -20.46 17.49 -1.66
N VAL A 545 -20.68 16.27 -2.13
CA VAL A 545 -21.96 15.56 -1.96
C VAL A 545 -21.95 14.91 -0.59
N VAL A 546 -23.00 15.12 0.21
CA VAL A 546 -23.14 14.52 1.54
C VAL A 546 -24.49 13.86 1.72
N GLU A 547 -24.51 12.78 2.49
CA GLU A 547 -25.70 12.13 3.01
C GLU A 547 -25.87 12.52 4.47
N THR A 548 -27.11 12.84 4.88
CA THR A 548 -27.43 13.12 6.28
C THR A 548 -28.33 12.01 6.84
N ASP A 549 -28.40 11.90 8.15
CA ASP A 549 -29.26 10.99 8.92
C ASP A 549 -30.77 11.30 8.79
N GLY A 550 -31.20 11.89 7.68
CA GLY A 550 -32.56 12.40 7.46
C GLY A 550 -32.75 13.84 7.98
N SER A 551 -31.81 14.39 8.74
CA SER A 551 -31.83 15.77 9.22
C SER A 551 -31.57 16.77 8.09
N ALA A 552 -32.15 17.97 8.21
CA ALA A 552 -31.90 19.06 7.27
C ALA A 552 -30.58 19.77 7.59
N LEU A 553 -29.84 20.15 6.55
CA LEU A 553 -28.70 21.06 6.67
C LEU A 553 -29.19 22.50 6.51
N ASP A 554 -28.91 23.35 7.47
CA ASP A 554 -29.33 24.75 7.51
C ASP A 554 -28.10 25.69 7.53
N PHE A 555 -27.29 25.63 6.46
CA PHE A 555 -26.21 26.57 6.26
C PHE A 555 -26.10 26.98 4.77
N GLU A 556 -25.49 28.14 4.55
CA GLU A 556 -25.27 28.70 3.21
C GLU A 556 -24.56 27.68 2.33
N ASN A 557 -24.97 27.59 1.06
CA ASN A 557 -24.43 26.70 0.03
C ASN A 557 -24.77 25.20 0.19
N ALA A 558 -25.47 24.74 1.23
CA ALA A 558 -26.02 23.40 1.31
C ALA A 558 -27.36 23.35 0.56
N VAL A 559 -27.38 22.67 -0.57
CA VAL A 559 -28.56 22.54 -1.43
C VAL A 559 -29.04 21.09 -1.35
N GLU A 560 -30.28 20.87 -0.90
CA GLU A 560 -30.88 19.55 -0.94
C GLU A 560 -31.12 19.15 -2.40
N ILE A 561 -30.55 18.04 -2.82
CA ILE A 561 -30.59 17.55 -4.21
C ILE A 561 -31.46 16.31 -4.36
N GLY A 562 -31.80 15.62 -3.27
CA GLY A 562 -32.60 14.42 -3.30
C GLY A 562 -32.57 13.59 -2.04
N THR A 563 -32.91 12.30 -2.18
CA THR A 563 -33.02 11.36 -1.08
C THR A 563 -32.47 9.99 -1.47
N VAL A 564 -32.01 9.24 -0.47
CA VAL A 564 -31.64 7.83 -0.58
C VAL A 564 -32.90 6.98 -0.61
N THR A 565 -32.94 5.98 -1.48
CA THR A 565 -34.06 5.04 -1.63
C THR A 565 -33.61 3.61 -1.37
N SER A 566 -34.53 2.70 -1.08
CA SER A 566 -34.17 1.30 -0.90
C SER A 566 -33.50 0.73 -2.16
N GLY A 567 -32.56 -0.16 -1.96
CA GLY A 567 -31.93 -0.90 -3.05
C GLY A 567 -32.78 -2.06 -3.61
N GLU A 568 -33.97 -2.32 -3.04
CA GLU A 568 -34.78 -3.50 -3.38
C GLU A 568 -35.17 -3.60 -4.86
N ASP A 569 -35.40 -2.46 -5.55
CA ASP A 569 -35.65 -2.43 -6.99
C ASP A 569 -34.35 -2.35 -7.84
N GLY A 570 -33.16 -2.25 -7.22
CA GLY A 570 -31.84 -2.17 -7.88
C GLY A 570 -31.67 -0.93 -8.77
N ASN A 571 -32.34 0.19 -8.47
CA ASN A 571 -32.35 1.35 -9.38
C ASN A 571 -32.16 2.68 -8.68
N VAL A 572 -31.57 3.61 -9.43
CA VAL A 572 -31.52 5.04 -9.11
C VAL A 572 -32.41 5.84 -10.10
N ARG A 573 -32.79 7.02 -9.70
CA ARG A 573 -33.59 7.94 -10.55
C ARG A 573 -32.94 9.33 -10.60
N VAL A 574 -32.55 9.74 -11.81
CA VAL A 574 -31.98 11.05 -12.08
C VAL A 574 -32.93 11.78 -13.04
N ASN A 575 -33.50 12.90 -12.62
CA ASN A 575 -34.47 13.69 -13.42
C ASN A 575 -35.61 12.81 -14.00
N GLY A 576 -36.10 11.85 -13.22
CA GLY A 576 -37.10 10.88 -13.65
C GLY A 576 -36.58 9.72 -14.51
N THR A 577 -35.36 9.76 -14.99
CA THR A 577 -34.72 8.65 -15.74
C THR A 577 -34.32 7.55 -14.76
N LYS A 578 -34.81 6.34 -15.01
CA LYS A 578 -34.48 5.15 -14.21
C LYS A 578 -33.22 4.47 -14.76
N LEU A 579 -32.26 4.17 -13.87
CA LEU A 579 -30.99 3.53 -14.18
C LEU A 579 -30.75 2.36 -13.22
N SER A 580 -30.28 1.22 -13.72
CA SER A 580 -29.92 0.08 -12.86
C SER A 580 -28.59 0.31 -12.19
N ILE A 581 -28.53 0.14 -10.87
CA ILE A 581 -27.30 0.23 -10.06
C ILE A 581 -26.29 -0.82 -10.54
N PHE A 582 -26.73 -2.07 -10.72
CA PHE A 582 -25.84 -3.17 -11.13
C PHE A 582 -25.33 -2.99 -12.55
N GLU A 583 -26.18 -2.50 -13.51
CA GLU A 583 -25.73 -2.17 -14.84
C GLU A 583 -24.66 -1.06 -14.83
N MET A 584 -24.83 -0.03 -13.99
CA MET A 584 -23.84 1.05 -13.82
C MET A 584 -22.54 0.54 -13.18
N MET A 585 -22.61 -0.34 -12.19
CA MET A 585 -21.43 -0.97 -11.57
C MET A 585 -20.64 -1.78 -12.58
N ASP A 586 -21.30 -2.62 -13.38
CA ASP A 586 -20.66 -3.41 -14.42
C ASP A 586 -19.97 -2.53 -15.46
N PHE A 587 -20.64 -1.48 -15.90
CA PHE A 587 -20.05 -0.50 -16.82
C PHE A 587 -18.82 0.19 -16.21
N ASN A 588 -18.92 0.67 -14.97
CA ASN A 588 -17.83 1.33 -14.26
C ASN A 588 -16.62 0.41 -14.04
N ALA A 589 -16.82 -0.91 -13.89
CA ALA A 589 -15.75 -1.88 -13.72
C ALA A 589 -15.14 -2.36 -15.06
N SER A 590 -15.90 -2.32 -16.16
CA SER A 590 -15.57 -3.05 -17.38
C SER A 590 -14.39 -2.50 -18.17
N LEU A 591 -14.11 -1.20 -18.09
CA LEU A 591 -13.10 -0.53 -18.93
C LEU A 591 -11.71 -1.15 -18.70
N PHE A 592 -11.28 -1.31 -17.46
CA PHE A 592 -9.92 -1.80 -17.16
C PHE A 592 -9.78 -3.32 -17.03
N GLU A 593 -10.85 -4.10 -17.12
CA GLU A 593 -10.80 -5.56 -17.00
C GLU A 593 -9.78 -6.25 -17.94
N LYS A 594 -9.52 -5.69 -19.12
CA LYS A 594 -8.54 -6.22 -20.07
C LYS A 594 -7.08 -5.93 -19.69
N VAL A 595 -6.86 -4.95 -18.85
CA VAL A 595 -5.52 -4.50 -18.42
C VAL A 595 -5.26 -4.90 -16.97
N TYR A 596 -6.21 -4.63 -16.11
CA TYR A 596 -6.21 -4.93 -14.69
C TYR A 596 -7.47 -5.74 -14.31
N PRO A 597 -7.51 -7.06 -14.59
CA PRO A 597 -8.67 -7.86 -14.24
C PRO A 597 -8.89 -7.83 -12.71
N ALA A 598 -10.13 -7.55 -12.29
CA ALA A 598 -10.55 -7.64 -10.91
C ALA A 598 -11.04 -9.05 -10.54
N VAL A 599 -11.55 -9.78 -11.53
CA VAL A 599 -12.14 -11.11 -11.36
C VAL A 599 -11.32 -12.15 -12.14
N SER A 600 -11.03 -13.30 -11.54
CA SER A 600 -10.44 -14.41 -12.26
C SER A 600 -11.48 -15.04 -13.19
N LYS A 601 -11.07 -15.30 -14.44
CA LYS A 601 -11.89 -16.12 -15.33
C LYS A 601 -11.48 -17.57 -15.12
N PRO A 602 -12.42 -18.47 -14.78
CA PRO A 602 -12.09 -19.88 -14.62
C PRO A 602 -11.41 -20.38 -15.90
N ASP A 603 -10.23 -20.96 -15.77
CA ASP A 603 -9.62 -21.68 -16.88
C ASP A 603 -10.35 -23.02 -17.02
N PHE A 604 -11.37 -23.07 -17.88
CA PHE A 604 -12.16 -24.28 -18.14
C PHE A 604 -11.32 -25.46 -18.63
N LYS A 605 -10.04 -25.26 -18.95
CA LYS A 605 -9.12 -26.36 -19.29
C LYS A 605 -8.50 -27.00 -18.04
N ARG A 606 -8.47 -26.32 -16.89
CA ARG A 606 -8.15 -26.94 -15.61
C ARG A 606 -9.43 -27.57 -15.10
N LEU A 607 -9.54 -28.86 -15.25
CA LEU A 607 -10.64 -29.68 -14.74
C LEU A 607 -10.88 -29.31 -13.27
N LEU A 608 -11.92 -28.52 -13.02
CA LEU A 608 -12.55 -28.51 -11.71
C LEU A 608 -12.97 -29.95 -11.44
N PRO A 609 -12.65 -30.54 -10.29
CA PRO A 609 -13.07 -31.89 -9.98
C PRO A 609 -14.59 -31.98 -10.13
N LYS A 610 -15.07 -32.83 -11.04
CA LYS A 610 -16.50 -33.03 -11.26
C LYS A 610 -17.15 -33.49 -9.96
N GLY A 611 -18.24 -32.84 -9.55
CA GLY A 611 -19.09 -33.33 -8.49
C GLY A 611 -18.99 -32.59 -7.14
N ILE A 612 -18.46 -31.34 -7.13
CA ILE A 612 -18.34 -30.56 -5.89
C ILE A 612 -19.22 -29.31 -5.93
N GLU A 613 -20.40 -29.46 -6.45
CA GLU A 613 -21.47 -28.52 -6.20
C GLU A 613 -21.93 -28.73 -4.73
N GLY A 614 -21.69 -27.74 -3.87
CA GLY A 614 -22.20 -27.71 -2.51
C GLY A 614 -21.64 -28.78 -1.56
N VAL A 615 -20.32 -28.70 -1.23
CA VAL A 615 -19.80 -29.49 -0.11
C VAL A 615 -20.38 -28.94 1.20
N LYS A 616 -21.50 -29.51 1.65
CA LYS A 616 -22.07 -29.20 2.97
C LYS A 616 -21.06 -29.60 4.05
N PRO A 617 -20.90 -28.79 5.13
CA PRO A 617 -20.04 -29.17 6.23
C PRO A 617 -20.44 -30.54 6.78
N PHE A 618 -19.51 -31.49 6.82
CA PHE A 618 -19.72 -32.79 7.46
C PHE A 618 -19.70 -32.59 8.96
N LYS A 619 -20.59 -33.30 9.70
CA LYS A 619 -20.50 -33.34 11.14
C LYS A 619 -19.20 -34.09 11.53
N ALA A 620 -18.21 -33.36 12.00
CA ALA A 620 -16.96 -33.92 12.46
C ALA A 620 -17.11 -34.60 13.84
N LYS A 621 -16.30 -35.63 14.09
CA LYS A 621 -16.15 -36.18 15.46
C LYS A 621 -15.36 -35.17 16.30
N LYS A 622 -15.88 -34.85 17.48
CA LYS A 622 -15.21 -33.93 18.41
C LYS A 622 -13.93 -34.62 18.91
N ALA A 623 -12.79 -33.96 18.74
CA ALA A 623 -11.54 -34.41 19.34
C ALA A 623 -11.43 -33.78 20.75
N ASP A 624 -11.24 -34.61 21.80
CA ASP A 624 -10.93 -34.11 23.13
C ASP A 624 -9.43 -33.81 23.19
N LEU A 625 -9.08 -32.54 23.05
CA LEU A 625 -7.71 -32.06 23.17
C LEU A 625 -7.51 -31.42 24.54
N GLU A 626 -6.62 -32.02 25.33
CA GLU A 626 -6.17 -31.47 26.60
C GLU A 626 -4.72 -31.02 26.51
N TYR A 627 -4.42 -29.86 27.11
CA TYR A 627 -3.03 -29.44 27.31
C TYR A 627 -2.35 -30.39 28.34
N LYS A 628 -1.26 -31.03 27.92
CA LYS A 628 -0.50 -32.00 28.72
C LYS A 628 0.80 -31.44 29.30
N GLY A 629 1.10 -30.16 29.01
CA GLY A 629 2.26 -29.47 29.56
C GLY A 629 2.02 -28.90 30.96
N PRO A 630 3.05 -28.32 31.60
CA PRO A 630 2.90 -27.68 32.90
C PRO A 630 1.96 -26.49 32.78
N LYS A 631 1.12 -26.24 33.79
CA LYS A 631 0.34 -25.01 33.88
C LYS A 631 1.28 -23.82 33.91
N VAL A 632 0.93 -22.78 33.19
CA VAL A 632 1.73 -21.57 33.09
C VAL A 632 0.90 -20.38 33.59
N ASP A 633 1.54 -19.49 34.31
CA ASP A 633 0.89 -18.25 34.74
C ASP A 633 0.66 -17.31 33.55
N LYS A 634 1.48 -17.44 32.51
CA LYS A 634 1.39 -16.65 31.30
C LYS A 634 1.81 -17.46 30.08
N VAL A 635 0.98 -17.42 29.05
CA VAL A 635 1.24 -18.12 27.78
C VAL A 635 2.31 -17.36 26.98
N ILE A 636 3.33 -18.08 26.54
CA ILE A 636 4.39 -17.55 25.67
C ILE A 636 4.05 -17.90 24.21
N ALA A 637 3.86 -16.89 23.39
CA ALA A 637 3.81 -17.02 21.93
C ALA A 637 5.17 -16.63 21.32
N TYR A 638 5.82 -17.59 20.67
CA TYR A 638 7.08 -17.37 19.99
C TYR A 638 6.86 -17.12 18.50
N LEU A 639 7.43 -16.03 17.99
CA LEU A 639 7.34 -15.59 16.61
C LEU A 639 8.76 -15.49 16.01
N PRO A 640 9.27 -16.51 15.32
CA PRO A 640 10.51 -16.38 14.57
C PRO A 640 10.34 -15.41 13.40
N VAL A 641 11.32 -14.56 13.18
CA VAL A 641 11.35 -13.57 12.10
C VAL A 641 12.42 -13.97 11.10
N PHE A 642 11.99 -14.36 9.92
CA PHE A 642 12.87 -14.69 8.80
C PHE A 642 13.11 -13.47 7.90
N PRO A 643 14.20 -13.42 7.11
CA PRO A 643 14.35 -12.39 6.09
C PRO A 643 13.11 -12.34 5.20
N GLY A 644 12.45 -11.17 5.10
CA GLY A 644 11.21 -10.98 4.35
C GLY A 644 9.91 -11.25 5.12
N THR A 645 9.94 -11.70 6.37
CA THR A 645 8.76 -11.73 7.25
C THR A 645 8.29 -10.30 7.53
N ASN A 646 6.99 -9.99 7.34
CA ASN A 646 6.48 -8.64 7.51
C ASN A 646 5.17 -8.53 8.32
N CYS A 647 4.50 -9.65 8.64
CA CYS A 647 3.31 -9.68 9.50
C CYS A 647 3.62 -10.00 10.98
N ASP A 648 4.88 -9.96 11.38
CA ASP A 648 5.32 -10.28 12.73
C ASP A 648 4.81 -9.27 13.78
N TYR A 649 4.77 -7.97 13.44
CA TYR A 649 4.21 -6.94 14.33
C TYR A 649 2.69 -7.11 14.51
N ASP A 650 1.96 -7.46 13.46
CA ASP A 650 0.52 -7.65 13.49
C ASP A 650 0.15 -8.87 14.35
N SER A 651 0.83 -9.98 14.12
CA SER A 651 0.72 -11.20 14.90
C SER A 651 1.06 -10.96 16.38
N ALA A 652 2.15 -10.23 16.65
CA ALA A 652 2.54 -9.89 18.01
C ALA A 652 1.49 -9.02 18.73
N LYS A 653 0.88 -8.05 18.03
CA LYS A 653 -0.21 -7.24 18.59
C LYS A 653 -1.44 -8.09 18.91
N ALA A 654 -1.82 -9.03 18.03
CA ALA A 654 -2.97 -9.90 18.23
C ALA A 654 -2.79 -10.77 19.47
N PHE A 655 -1.64 -11.44 19.63
CA PHE A 655 -1.36 -12.25 20.81
C PHE A 655 -1.22 -11.44 22.10
N ARG A 656 -0.64 -10.21 22.05
CA ARG A 656 -0.63 -9.32 23.23
C ARG A 656 -2.04 -8.93 23.67
N LYS A 657 -2.93 -8.63 22.72
CA LYS A 657 -4.34 -8.36 23.00
C LYS A 657 -5.01 -9.54 23.69
N ALA A 658 -4.69 -10.76 23.25
CA ALA A 658 -5.18 -12.00 23.86
C ALA A 658 -4.54 -12.33 25.22
N GLY A 659 -3.53 -11.58 25.67
CA GLY A 659 -2.86 -11.74 26.98
C GLY A 659 -1.61 -12.59 26.95
N ALA A 660 -1.06 -12.96 25.79
CA ALA A 660 0.18 -13.71 25.70
C ALA A 660 1.43 -12.83 25.91
N GLU A 661 2.49 -13.45 26.42
CA GLU A 661 3.86 -12.91 26.35
C GLU A 661 4.43 -13.20 24.98
N ILE A 662 5.03 -12.19 24.36
CA ILE A 662 5.59 -12.33 23.01
C ILE A 662 7.11 -12.49 23.11
N ARG A 663 7.63 -13.55 22.49
CA ARG A 663 9.05 -13.71 22.20
C ARG A 663 9.29 -13.69 20.71
N THR A 664 10.30 -12.97 20.28
CA THR A 664 10.73 -12.91 18.87
C THR A 664 12.23 -13.13 18.80
N SER A 665 12.69 -13.80 17.75
CA SER A 665 14.11 -13.82 17.37
C SER A 665 14.24 -13.68 15.86
N VAL A 666 15.29 -12.99 15.43
CA VAL A 666 15.58 -12.79 14.01
C VAL A 666 16.51 -13.90 13.54
N PHE A 667 16.10 -14.62 12.51
CA PHE A 667 16.93 -15.61 11.85
C PHE A 667 18.04 -14.91 11.05
N ARG A 668 19.27 -14.99 11.55
CA ARG A 668 20.46 -14.38 10.96
C ARG A 668 21.16 -15.37 10.06
N ASN A 669 21.65 -14.89 8.90
CA ASN A 669 22.34 -15.71 7.90
C ASN A 669 23.48 -14.97 7.17
N LEU A 670 24.10 -13.97 7.83
CA LEU A 670 25.26 -13.26 7.26
C LEU A 670 26.51 -14.16 7.26
N SER A 671 26.58 -15.14 8.14
CA SER A 671 27.65 -16.13 8.24
C SER A 671 27.13 -17.49 8.66
N ASP A 672 27.92 -18.55 8.47
CA ASP A 672 27.58 -19.90 8.96
C ASP A 672 27.37 -19.92 10.48
N LYS A 673 28.18 -19.14 11.22
CA LYS A 673 28.03 -18.97 12.66
C LYS A 673 26.65 -18.40 13.02
N ASP A 674 26.18 -17.39 12.30
CA ASP A 674 24.86 -16.78 12.53
C ASP A 674 23.73 -17.79 12.32
N VAL A 675 23.86 -18.64 11.30
CA VAL A 675 22.87 -19.70 11.04
C VAL A 675 22.81 -20.69 12.21
N PHE A 676 23.96 -21.17 12.71
CA PHE A 676 24.01 -22.06 13.85
C PHE A 676 23.46 -21.43 15.12
N GLU A 677 23.81 -20.18 15.41
CA GLU A 677 23.29 -19.44 16.56
C GLU A 677 21.79 -19.23 16.46
N SER A 678 21.26 -18.89 15.28
CA SER A 678 19.83 -18.68 15.05
C SER A 678 19.04 -19.97 15.22
N ILE A 679 19.56 -21.11 14.75
CA ILE A 679 18.95 -22.44 14.97
C ILE A 679 18.90 -22.77 16.45
N ALA A 680 20.00 -22.56 17.18
CA ALA A 680 20.06 -22.84 18.61
C ALA A 680 19.09 -21.96 19.42
N GLU A 681 19.02 -20.67 19.09
CA GLU A 681 18.09 -19.71 19.71
C GLU A 681 16.62 -20.07 19.40
N MET A 682 16.32 -20.41 18.15
CA MET A 682 14.98 -20.83 17.74
C MET A 682 14.56 -22.12 18.45
N LYS A 683 15.45 -23.14 18.52
CA LYS A 683 15.21 -24.37 19.26
C LYS A 683 14.81 -24.08 20.69
N LYS A 684 15.61 -23.29 21.41
CA LYS A 684 15.36 -22.92 22.81
C LYS A 684 14.02 -22.25 22.99
N ASN A 685 13.69 -21.28 22.11
CA ASN A 685 12.41 -20.58 22.18
C ASN A 685 11.20 -21.49 21.93
N ILE A 686 11.33 -22.48 21.01
CA ILE A 686 10.27 -23.48 20.77
C ILE A 686 10.12 -24.41 21.97
N GLU A 687 11.21 -24.81 22.61
CA GLU A 687 11.19 -25.64 23.82
C GLU A 687 10.48 -24.94 25.00
N ASP A 688 10.61 -23.63 25.11
CA ASP A 688 10.06 -22.80 26.17
C ASP A 688 8.61 -22.33 25.93
N CYS A 689 8.17 -22.19 24.67
CA CYS A 689 6.88 -21.60 24.34
C CYS A 689 5.70 -22.61 24.44
N GLN A 690 4.48 -22.04 24.47
CA GLN A 690 3.22 -22.78 24.35
C GLN A 690 2.65 -22.67 22.94
N ILE A 691 2.93 -21.56 22.26
CA ILE A 691 2.44 -21.28 20.92
C ILE A 691 3.61 -20.92 20.03
N LEU A 692 3.73 -21.60 18.88
CA LEU A 692 4.61 -21.21 17.78
C LEU A 692 3.76 -20.53 16.70
N MET A 693 4.07 -19.28 16.36
CA MET A 693 3.42 -18.53 15.30
C MET A 693 4.36 -18.33 14.11
N LEU A 694 3.98 -18.84 12.96
CA LEU A 694 4.65 -18.58 11.68
C LEU A 694 3.87 -17.47 10.96
N SER A 695 4.39 -16.26 11.04
CA SER A 695 3.74 -15.06 10.48
C SER A 695 3.80 -15.03 8.96
N GLY A 696 2.90 -14.25 8.36
CA GLY A 696 2.91 -13.95 6.94
C GLY A 696 4.10 -13.11 6.50
N GLY A 697 4.30 -13.01 5.19
CA GLY A 697 5.35 -12.26 4.55
C GLY A 697 5.84 -12.93 3.27
N PHE A 698 7.09 -12.63 2.91
CA PHE A 698 7.75 -13.09 1.68
C PHE A 698 9.14 -13.62 2.04
N SER A 699 9.19 -14.72 2.77
CA SER A 699 10.43 -15.27 3.33
C SER A 699 11.51 -15.48 2.25
N ALA A 700 12.67 -14.84 2.46
CA ALA A 700 13.80 -14.79 1.53
C ALA A 700 13.46 -14.21 0.13
N GLY A 701 12.35 -13.44 -0.01
CA GLY A 701 11.92 -12.85 -1.28
C GLY A 701 11.32 -13.85 -2.25
N ASP A 702 10.69 -14.92 -1.77
CA ASP A 702 10.18 -16.07 -2.52
C ASP A 702 8.83 -15.82 -3.20
N GLU A 703 8.63 -14.69 -3.86
CA GLU A 703 7.49 -14.44 -4.72
C GLU A 703 7.95 -14.37 -6.20
N PRO A 704 7.17 -14.89 -7.18
CA PRO A 704 5.89 -15.57 -7.06
C PRO A 704 5.99 -17.10 -6.92
N ASP A 705 7.15 -17.72 -7.06
CA ASP A 705 7.32 -19.17 -7.12
C ASP A 705 8.14 -19.69 -5.96
N GLY A 706 7.52 -20.49 -5.10
CA GLY A 706 8.21 -21.17 -4.05
C GLY A 706 8.02 -20.60 -2.65
N SER A 707 6.96 -19.84 -2.47
CA SER A 707 6.56 -19.25 -1.18
C SER A 707 6.58 -20.26 -0.04
N GLY A 708 7.18 -19.87 1.09
CA GLY A 708 7.33 -20.71 2.27
C GLY A 708 8.46 -21.73 2.23
N LYS A 709 9.23 -21.84 1.16
CA LYS A 709 10.34 -22.83 1.05
C LYS A 709 11.43 -22.60 2.08
N PHE A 710 11.85 -21.35 2.29
CA PHE A 710 12.89 -21.02 3.25
C PHE A 710 12.49 -21.45 4.65
N ILE A 711 11.29 -21.08 5.10
CA ILE A 711 10.75 -21.47 6.40
C ILE A 711 10.64 -23.00 6.49
N ALA A 712 10.06 -23.65 5.49
CA ALA A 712 9.91 -25.12 5.47
C ALA A 712 11.26 -25.85 5.59
N ASN A 713 12.32 -25.34 4.95
CA ASN A 713 13.67 -25.91 5.09
C ASN A 713 14.21 -25.75 6.51
N VAL A 714 13.98 -24.58 7.15
CA VAL A 714 14.40 -24.39 8.55
C VAL A 714 13.61 -25.30 9.49
N LEU A 715 12.30 -25.46 9.29
CA LEU A 715 11.47 -26.37 10.11
C LEU A 715 11.92 -27.84 9.99
N ASN A 716 12.44 -28.25 8.82
CA ASN A 716 12.96 -29.58 8.59
C ASN A 716 14.42 -29.79 9.10
N ASN A 717 15.06 -28.74 9.65
CA ASN A 717 16.32 -28.89 10.36
C ASN A 717 16.12 -29.84 11.55
N LYS A 718 17.03 -30.79 11.79
CA LYS A 718 16.89 -31.82 12.81
C LYS A 718 16.60 -31.25 14.20
N ASP A 719 17.35 -30.27 14.64
CA ASP A 719 17.21 -29.66 15.96
C ASP A 719 15.87 -28.95 16.13
N ILE A 720 15.40 -28.25 15.07
CA ILE A 720 14.11 -27.55 15.05
C ILE A 720 12.97 -28.58 15.01
N ALA A 721 13.10 -29.62 14.19
CA ALA A 721 12.11 -30.67 14.09
C ALA A 721 11.88 -31.38 15.45
N GLU A 722 12.96 -31.74 16.17
CA GLU A 722 12.89 -32.29 17.52
C GLU A 722 12.19 -31.34 18.51
N ALA A 723 12.48 -30.05 18.44
CA ALA A 723 11.84 -29.05 19.29
C ALA A 723 10.32 -28.92 19.00
N ILE A 724 9.93 -28.94 17.70
CA ILE A 724 8.53 -28.94 17.28
C ILE A 724 7.78 -30.19 17.74
N GLU A 725 8.37 -31.36 17.57
CA GLU A 725 7.79 -32.62 18.08
C GLU A 725 7.62 -32.58 19.61
N GLY A 726 8.59 -32.00 20.30
CA GLY A 726 8.51 -31.75 21.74
C GLY A 726 7.38 -30.81 22.12
N LEU A 727 7.21 -29.71 21.39
CA LEU A 727 6.10 -28.74 21.55
C LEU A 727 4.74 -29.43 21.38
N LEU A 728 4.56 -30.17 20.29
CA LEU A 728 3.30 -30.88 20.02
C LEU A 728 3.00 -31.97 21.01
N SER A 729 4.03 -32.74 21.45
CA SER A 729 3.88 -33.84 22.42
C SER A 729 3.41 -33.38 23.80
N ARG A 730 3.79 -32.15 24.21
CA ARG A 730 3.32 -31.54 25.46
C ARG A 730 2.00 -30.77 25.32
N GLY A 731 1.35 -30.83 24.16
CA GLY A 731 0.05 -30.17 23.90
C GLY A 731 0.15 -28.73 23.41
N GLY A 732 1.31 -28.27 22.98
CA GLY A 732 1.52 -26.95 22.42
C GLY A 732 0.79 -26.76 21.09
N LEU A 733 0.63 -25.51 20.67
CA LEU A 733 -0.11 -25.11 19.49
C LEU A 733 0.79 -24.43 18.44
N ILE A 734 0.44 -24.61 17.16
CA ILE A 734 1.12 -23.94 16.03
C ILE A 734 0.07 -23.25 15.16
N LEU A 735 0.34 -21.98 14.80
CA LEU A 735 -0.44 -21.21 13.84
C LEU A 735 0.45 -20.78 12.68
N GLY A 736 -0.01 -20.97 11.44
CA GLY A 736 0.60 -20.41 10.25
C GLY A 736 -0.40 -19.58 9.45
N ILE A 737 -0.09 -18.33 9.22
CA ILE A 737 -0.92 -17.44 8.41
C ILE A 737 -0.19 -17.09 7.12
N CYS A 738 -0.87 -17.17 5.98
CA CYS A 738 -0.38 -16.82 4.65
C CYS A 738 0.96 -17.53 4.34
N ASN A 739 2.10 -16.85 4.36
CA ASN A 739 3.42 -17.47 4.15
C ASN A 739 3.74 -18.56 5.19
N GLY A 740 3.30 -18.38 6.44
CA GLY A 740 3.39 -19.42 7.47
C GLY A 740 2.56 -20.66 7.14
N PHE A 741 1.36 -20.50 6.60
CA PHE A 741 0.54 -21.63 6.14
C PHE A 741 1.20 -22.37 4.97
N GLN A 742 1.75 -21.64 4.01
CA GLN A 742 2.52 -22.23 2.90
C GLN A 742 3.68 -23.09 3.43
N ALA A 743 4.40 -22.62 4.44
CA ALA A 743 5.48 -23.35 5.07
C ALA A 743 4.99 -24.62 5.80
N LEU A 744 3.86 -24.53 6.53
CA LEU A 744 3.27 -25.68 7.22
C LEU A 744 2.85 -26.79 6.25
N VAL A 745 2.27 -26.43 5.11
CA VAL A 745 1.90 -27.42 4.08
C VAL A 745 3.14 -28.04 3.43
N LYS A 746 4.14 -27.21 3.08
CA LYS A 746 5.39 -27.70 2.46
C LYS A 746 6.26 -28.55 3.37
N SER A 747 6.17 -28.36 4.68
CA SER A 747 6.92 -29.14 5.67
C SER A 747 6.24 -30.48 6.05
N GLY A 748 4.94 -30.66 5.71
CA GLY A 748 4.15 -31.84 6.09
C GLY A 748 3.43 -31.70 7.43
N LEU A 749 3.65 -30.63 8.19
CA LEU A 749 2.90 -30.34 9.42
C LEU A 749 1.41 -30.22 9.18
N LEU A 750 1.02 -29.73 8.01
CA LEU A 750 -0.36 -29.76 7.53
C LEU A 750 -0.46 -30.58 6.23
N PRO A 751 -1.45 -31.44 6.13
CA PRO A 751 -2.51 -31.79 7.10
C PRO A 751 -2.12 -32.88 8.10
N TYR A 752 -0.90 -33.44 8.03
CA TYR A 752 -0.53 -34.71 8.68
C TYR A 752 -0.15 -34.59 10.17
N GLY A 753 0.31 -33.40 10.60
CA GLY A 753 0.83 -33.15 11.95
C GLY A 753 2.26 -33.65 12.17
N GLU A 754 2.99 -34.02 11.12
CA GLU A 754 4.32 -34.61 11.17
C GLU A 754 5.22 -34.01 10.08
N LEU A 755 6.45 -33.65 10.47
CA LEU A 755 7.45 -33.14 9.51
C LEU A 755 7.92 -34.23 8.53
N GLY A 756 8.22 -33.79 7.30
CA GLY A 756 8.77 -34.67 6.26
C GLY A 756 7.78 -35.64 5.60
N LYS A 757 6.52 -35.66 6.00
CA LYS A 757 5.48 -36.54 5.41
C LYS A 757 4.85 -35.95 4.12
N VAL A 758 5.62 -35.33 3.27
CA VAL A 758 5.12 -34.81 1.99
C VAL A 758 5.24 -35.86 0.91
N THR A 759 4.15 -36.11 0.19
CA THR A 759 4.07 -37.06 -0.95
C THR A 759 3.59 -36.31 -2.19
N LYS A 760 3.57 -37.00 -3.32
CA LYS A 760 3.00 -36.43 -4.59
C LYS A 760 1.51 -36.12 -4.49
N ASP A 761 0.80 -36.72 -3.55
CA ASP A 761 -0.65 -36.56 -3.35
C ASP A 761 -0.96 -35.56 -2.21
N SER A 762 0.07 -35.01 -1.55
CA SER A 762 -0.09 -33.97 -0.54
C SER A 762 -0.67 -32.70 -1.11
N PRO A 763 -1.46 -31.94 -0.35
CA PRO A 763 -1.99 -30.67 -0.81
C PRO A 763 -0.86 -29.65 -1.02
N THR A 764 -1.12 -28.63 -1.81
CA THR A 764 -0.18 -27.51 -1.99
C THR A 764 -0.91 -26.20 -2.06
N LEU A 765 -0.21 -25.12 -1.74
CA LEU A 765 -0.64 -23.76 -2.04
C LEU A 765 0.05 -23.30 -3.33
N PHE A 766 -0.76 -22.84 -4.29
CA PHE A 766 -0.35 -22.54 -5.64
C PHE A 766 -0.72 -21.11 -6.02
N ARG A 767 -0.28 -20.65 -7.19
CA ARG A 767 -0.63 -19.32 -7.71
C ARG A 767 -2.13 -19.11 -7.78
N ASN A 768 -2.56 -17.93 -7.43
CA ASN A 768 -3.94 -17.47 -7.63
C ASN A 768 -4.35 -17.61 -9.11
N ASP A 769 -5.59 -17.97 -9.37
CA ASP A 769 -6.10 -18.11 -10.75
C ASP A 769 -6.04 -16.79 -11.53
N ILE A 770 -6.13 -15.66 -10.84
CA ILE A 770 -5.97 -14.33 -11.43
C ILE A 770 -4.52 -14.03 -11.85
N ASN A 771 -3.57 -14.88 -11.48
CA ASN A 771 -2.14 -14.79 -11.81
C ASN A 771 -1.46 -13.47 -11.37
N ARG A 772 -1.88 -12.93 -10.25
CA ARG A 772 -1.28 -11.77 -9.58
C ARG A 772 -1.53 -11.80 -8.08
N HIS A 773 -0.84 -10.93 -7.36
CA HIS A 773 -1.18 -10.62 -5.98
C HIS A 773 -2.60 -10.05 -5.90
N ILE A 774 -3.34 -10.42 -4.86
CA ILE A 774 -4.67 -9.88 -4.57
C ILE A 774 -4.79 -9.54 -3.09
N SER A 775 -5.30 -8.34 -2.82
CA SER A 775 -5.60 -7.85 -1.47
C SER A 775 -7.03 -7.33 -1.42
N GLN A 776 -7.88 -8.01 -0.66
CA GLN A 776 -9.30 -7.65 -0.47
C GLN A 776 -9.85 -8.26 0.81
N MET A 777 -11.05 -7.88 1.20
CA MET A 777 -11.81 -8.61 2.22
C MET A 777 -12.53 -9.81 1.61
N VAL A 778 -12.59 -10.90 2.35
CA VAL A 778 -13.33 -12.11 1.99
C VAL A 778 -14.17 -12.57 3.17
N THR A 779 -15.35 -13.14 2.89
CA THR A 779 -16.14 -13.81 3.92
C THR A 779 -15.71 -15.26 4.04
N THR A 780 -15.46 -15.71 5.27
CA THR A 780 -15.11 -17.09 5.57
C THR A 780 -16.04 -17.67 6.63
N ARG A 781 -16.38 -18.95 6.48
CA ARG A 781 -17.28 -19.69 7.35
C ARG A 781 -16.52 -20.76 8.11
N VAL A 782 -16.83 -20.91 9.39
CA VAL A 782 -16.33 -22.01 10.22
C VAL A 782 -16.94 -23.35 9.75
N ALA A 783 -16.08 -24.22 9.22
CA ALA A 783 -16.49 -25.53 8.71
C ALA A 783 -16.28 -26.67 9.75
N SER A 784 -15.41 -26.46 10.75
CA SER A 784 -15.10 -27.41 11.83
C SER A 784 -14.67 -26.68 13.08
N THR A 785 -14.96 -27.28 14.26
CA THR A 785 -14.48 -26.78 15.56
C THR A 785 -13.55 -27.79 16.26
N ASN A 786 -12.92 -28.70 15.51
CA ASN A 786 -12.07 -29.74 16.02
C ASN A 786 -10.65 -29.27 16.38
N SER A 787 -10.53 -28.09 16.96
CA SER A 787 -9.24 -27.50 17.32
C SER A 787 -9.37 -26.57 18.51
N PRO A 788 -8.36 -26.49 19.40
CA PRO A 788 -8.32 -25.45 20.42
C PRO A 788 -8.41 -24.03 19.86
N TRP A 789 -7.88 -23.78 18.66
CA TRP A 789 -7.97 -22.51 17.95
C TRP A 789 -9.42 -22.06 17.69
N LEU A 790 -10.33 -23.02 17.50
CA LEU A 790 -11.71 -22.79 17.08
C LEU A 790 -12.70 -22.96 18.25
N LYS A 791 -12.19 -23.12 19.48
CA LYS A 791 -13.04 -23.31 20.66
C LYS A 791 -13.83 -22.05 20.96
N GLY A 792 -15.16 -22.19 21.05
CA GLY A 792 -16.07 -21.06 21.29
C GLY A 792 -16.68 -20.46 20.02
N MET A 793 -16.25 -20.90 18.83
CA MET A 793 -16.93 -20.66 17.57
C MET A 793 -17.98 -21.75 17.32
N ALA A 794 -18.98 -21.46 16.52
CA ALA A 794 -19.95 -22.45 16.04
C ALA A 794 -19.70 -22.77 14.55
N ILE A 795 -20.05 -24.01 14.14
CA ILE A 795 -20.06 -24.34 12.70
C ILE A 795 -21.12 -23.47 12.03
N GLY A 796 -20.71 -22.76 11.00
CA GLY A 796 -21.56 -21.82 10.28
C GLY A 796 -21.32 -20.36 10.67
N ASP A 797 -20.55 -20.05 11.73
CA ASP A 797 -20.16 -18.66 12.02
C ASP A 797 -19.37 -18.07 10.85
N GLU A 798 -19.69 -16.85 10.47
CA GLU A 798 -19.05 -16.15 9.34
C GLU A 798 -18.28 -14.92 9.81
N TYR A 799 -17.15 -14.69 9.15
CA TYR A 799 -16.26 -13.57 9.45
C TYR A 799 -15.72 -12.98 8.14
N ALA A 800 -15.71 -11.66 8.03
CA ALA A 800 -15.00 -10.99 6.98
C ALA A 800 -13.56 -10.72 7.41
N ILE A 801 -12.62 -11.27 6.65
CA ILE A 801 -11.18 -11.16 6.94
C ILE A 801 -10.40 -10.67 5.72
N PRO A 802 -9.28 -9.94 5.90
CA PRO A 802 -8.43 -9.55 4.78
C PRO A 802 -7.60 -10.73 4.28
N VAL A 803 -7.44 -10.81 2.96
CA VAL A 803 -6.45 -11.65 2.29
C VAL A 803 -5.45 -10.79 1.54
N SER A 804 -4.20 -11.23 1.45
CA SER A 804 -3.14 -10.53 0.74
C SER A 804 -2.04 -11.52 0.33
N HIS A 805 -2.10 -12.03 -0.91
CA HIS A 805 -1.19 -13.06 -1.39
C HIS A 805 -1.17 -13.20 -2.92
N GLY A 806 -0.06 -13.69 -3.47
CA GLY A 806 0.07 -14.10 -4.87
C GLY A 806 -0.11 -15.62 -5.06
N GLU A 807 0.16 -16.40 -4.03
CA GLU A 807 0.08 -17.87 -3.97
C GLU A 807 -0.79 -18.31 -2.78
N GLY A 808 -2.10 -18.28 -2.94
CA GLY A 808 -3.06 -18.66 -1.91
C GLY A 808 -3.99 -19.81 -2.30
N LYS A 809 -3.91 -20.28 -3.54
CA LYS A 809 -4.79 -21.33 -4.06
C LYS A 809 -4.50 -22.67 -3.43
N PHE A 810 -5.40 -23.16 -2.57
CA PHE A 810 -5.32 -24.50 -2.00
C PHE A 810 -5.71 -25.53 -3.05
N VAL A 811 -4.77 -26.41 -3.41
CA VAL A 811 -4.93 -27.46 -4.42
C VAL A 811 -4.81 -28.81 -3.73
N VAL A 812 -5.78 -29.66 -3.91
CA VAL A 812 -5.90 -30.96 -3.26
C VAL A 812 -6.65 -31.94 -4.16
N SER A 813 -6.34 -33.23 -4.09
CA SER A 813 -7.10 -34.28 -4.78
C SER A 813 -8.49 -34.44 -4.15
N GLU A 814 -9.46 -34.93 -4.93
CA GLU A 814 -10.81 -35.18 -4.41
C GLU A 814 -10.80 -36.19 -3.26
N GLU A 815 -9.99 -37.23 -3.37
CA GLU A 815 -9.88 -38.24 -2.33
C GLU A 815 -9.40 -37.66 -1.00
N LEU A 816 -8.31 -36.89 -1.01
CA LEU A 816 -7.78 -36.27 0.19
C LEU A 816 -8.74 -35.18 0.72
N ALA A 817 -9.40 -34.40 -0.16
CA ALA A 817 -10.39 -33.42 0.26
C ALA A 817 -11.54 -34.10 1.05
N ARG A 818 -12.09 -35.19 0.54
CA ARG A 818 -13.12 -35.96 1.24
C ARG A 818 -12.64 -36.48 2.60
N GLU A 819 -11.39 -36.92 2.70
CA GLU A 819 -10.78 -37.32 3.97
C GLU A 819 -10.68 -36.13 4.95
N LEU A 820 -10.20 -34.97 4.48
CA LEU A 820 -10.07 -33.76 5.29
C LEU A 820 -11.42 -33.29 5.85
N PHE A 821 -12.45 -33.28 5.02
CA PHE A 821 -13.82 -32.93 5.48
C PHE A 821 -14.35 -33.96 6.47
N ALA A 822 -14.21 -35.26 6.16
CA ALA A 822 -14.72 -36.35 7.03
C ALA A 822 -14.05 -36.34 8.41
N ASN A 823 -12.75 -36.00 8.48
CA ASN A 823 -11.99 -35.85 9.70
C ASN A 823 -12.22 -34.55 10.45
N GLY A 824 -12.98 -33.59 9.84
CA GLY A 824 -13.13 -32.25 10.38
C GLY A 824 -11.86 -31.41 10.37
N GLN A 825 -10.96 -31.67 9.41
CA GLN A 825 -9.69 -30.96 9.24
C GLN A 825 -9.83 -29.68 8.38
N VAL A 826 -10.94 -29.48 7.67
CA VAL A 826 -11.23 -28.19 7.02
C VAL A 826 -11.76 -27.24 8.09
N ALA A 827 -10.98 -26.22 8.43
CA ALA A 827 -11.34 -25.24 9.45
C ALA A 827 -12.28 -24.15 8.92
N PHE A 828 -11.91 -23.59 7.77
CA PHE A 828 -12.63 -22.46 7.14
C PHE A 828 -12.85 -22.69 5.66
N GLN A 829 -13.96 -22.16 5.16
CA GLN A 829 -14.29 -22.11 3.73
C GLN A 829 -14.61 -20.67 3.30
N TYR A 830 -14.24 -20.31 2.06
CA TYR A 830 -14.71 -19.08 1.41
C TYR A 830 -16.19 -19.16 1.12
N VAL A 831 -16.92 -18.08 1.36
CA VAL A 831 -18.39 -17.99 1.22
C VAL A 831 -18.74 -16.83 0.30
N ASP A 832 -19.76 -17.05 -0.52
CA ASP A 832 -20.46 -15.96 -1.18
C ASP A 832 -21.45 -15.32 -0.20
N PRO A 833 -21.21 -14.07 0.24
CA PRO A 833 -22.03 -13.41 1.25
C PRO A 833 -23.48 -13.14 0.77
N LEU A 834 -23.73 -13.21 -0.53
CA LEU A 834 -25.10 -13.04 -1.07
C LEU A 834 -25.96 -14.30 -0.97
N THR A 835 -25.33 -15.46 -0.84
CA THR A 835 -26.02 -16.76 -0.78
C THR A 835 -25.79 -17.52 0.52
N ASP A 836 -24.84 -17.10 1.36
CA ASP A 836 -24.35 -17.79 2.57
C ASP A 836 -23.86 -19.23 2.27
N GLU A 837 -23.39 -19.49 1.05
CA GLU A 837 -22.91 -20.83 0.65
C GLU A 837 -21.43 -20.80 0.31
N PRO A 838 -20.69 -21.89 0.64
CA PRO A 838 -19.29 -22.00 0.22
C PRO A 838 -19.17 -21.93 -1.30
N THR A 839 -18.21 -21.11 -1.77
CA THR A 839 -18.06 -20.83 -3.20
C THR A 839 -16.63 -21.04 -3.71
N MET A 840 -16.54 -21.48 -4.96
CA MET A 840 -15.29 -21.51 -5.74
C MET A 840 -15.19 -20.35 -6.73
N GLU A 841 -16.18 -19.48 -6.77
CA GLU A 841 -16.28 -18.38 -7.71
C GLU A 841 -15.56 -17.12 -7.21
N SER A 842 -14.86 -16.45 -8.11
CA SER A 842 -14.32 -15.11 -7.89
C SER A 842 -15.48 -14.07 -8.00
N PRO A 843 -15.47 -13.00 -7.22
CA PRO A 843 -14.40 -12.50 -6.35
C PRO A 843 -14.35 -13.11 -4.94
N TYR A 844 -15.34 -13.87 -4.52
CA TYR A 844 -15.50 -14.34 -3.14
C TYR A 844 -14.49 -15.43 -2.76
N ASN A 845 -14.04 -16.24 -3.73
CA ASN A 845 -12.88 -17.12 -3.62
C ASN A 845 -11.77 -16.58 -4.55
N PRO A 846 -11.00 -15.58 -4.10
CA PRO A 846 -10.16 -14.77 -5.00
C PRO A 846 -8.94 -15.52 -5.56
N ASN A 847 -8.52 -16.59 -4.91
CA ASN A 847 -7.36 -17.39 -5.32
C ASN A 847 -7.71 -18.65 -6.11
N GLY A 848 -8.99 -19.05 -6.14
CA GLY A 848 -9.45 -20.25 -6.81
C GLY A 848 -9.22 -21.54 -6.02
N SER A 849 -9.18 -21.46 -4.69
CA SER A 849 -9.00 -22.62 -3.78
C SER A 849 -10.05 -23.70 -4.02
N TYR A 850 -9.60 -24.96 -4.14
CA TYR A 850 -10.48 -26.08 -4.33
C TYR A 850 -11.39 -26.30 -3.13
N TYR A 851 -12.64 -26.66 -3.38
CA TYR A 851 -13.66 -26.94 -2.34
C TYR A 851 -13.91 -25.74 -1.41
N ALA A 852 -13.61 -24.54 -1.86
CA ALA A 852 -13.67 -23.32 -1.10
C ALA A 852 -12.76 -23.32 0.16
N ILE A 853 -11.77 -24.20 0.24
CA ILE A 853 -10.91 -24.33 1.44
C ILE A 853 -10.04 -23.08 1.61
N GLU A 854 -10.24 -22.37 2.72
CA GLU A 854 -9.43 -21.21 3.14
C GLU A 854 -8.37 -21.60 4.16
N GLY A 855 -8.69 -22.54 5.08
CA GLY A 855 -7.81 -22.98 6.12
C GLY A 855 -8.08 -24.41 6.58
N ILE A 856 -7.01 -25.08 7.03
CA ILE A 856 -7.06 -26.47 7.51
C ILE A 856 -6.34 -26.62 8.86
N ILE A 857 -6.70 -27.70 9.58
CA ILE A 857 -6.04 -28.12 10.82
C ILE A 857 -5.35 -29.47 10.65
N SER A 858 -4.37 -29.76 11.53
CA SER A 858 -3.80 -31.10 11.64
C SER A 858 -4.82 -32.10 12.20
N ARG A 859 -4.56 -33.43 12.02
CA ARG A 859 -5.46 -34.46 12.50
C ARG A 859 -5.78 -34.37 14.00
N ASN A 860 -4.82 -33.93 14.80
CA ASN A 860 -4.98 -33.74 16.25
C ASN A 860 -5.47 -32.33 16.63
N GLY A 861 -5.70 -31.44 15.65
CA GLY A 861 -6.20 -30.10 15.87
C GLY A 861 -5.23 -29.08 16.46
N GLN A 862 -3.98 -29.44 16.76
CA GLN A 862 -3.02 -28.53 17.39
C GLN A 862 -2.42 -27.49 16.42
N ILE A 863 -2.41 -27.80 15.14
CA ILE A 863 -1.83 -26.94 14.10
C ILE A 863 -2.96 -26.38 13.24
N LEU A 864 -3.01 -25.07 13.10
CA LEU A 864 -3.93 -24.36 12.20
C LEU A 864 -3.12 -23.61 11.15
N GLY A 865 -3.52 -23.74 9.90
CA GLY A 865 -3.01 -22.92 8.79
C GLY A 865 -4.15 -22.32 7.99
N LYS A 866 -4.02 -21.04 7.63
CA LYS A 866 -5.01 -20.30 6.84
C LYS A 866 -4.38 -19.19 6.01
N MET A 867 -5.05 -18.79 4.94
CA MET A 867 -4.56 -17.71 4.08
C MET A 867 -4.99 -16.32 4.55
N GLY A 868 -6.15 -16.19 5.17
CA GLY A 868 -6.68 -14.93 5.65
C GLY A 868 -6.01 -14.43 6.93
N HIS A 869 -5.85 -13.13 7.02
CA HIS A 869 -5.08 -12.42 8.05
C HIS A 869 -5.97 -11.98 9.23
N SER A 870 -6.39 -12.90 10.07
CA SER A 870 -7.21 -12.60 11.27
C SER A 870 -6.47 -11.74 12.31
N GLU A 871 -5.15 -11.66 12.23
CA GLU A 871 -4.31 -10.80 13.09
C GLU A 871 -4.41 -9.32 12.77
N ARG A 872 -5.01 -8.94 11.64
CA ARG A 872 -5.01 -7.55 11.14
C ARG A 872 -6.20 -6.72 11.61
N TYR A 873 -7.08 -7.25 12.46
CA TYR A 873 -8.21 -6.51 12.98
C TYR A 873 -7.99 -5.96 14.38
N GLU A 874 -8.49 -4.76 14.60
CA GLU A 874 -8.57 -4.06 15.87
C GLU A 874 -9.76 -3.08 15.83
N ARG A 875 -10.29 -2.68 16.98
CA ARG A 875 -11.37 -1.69 17.06
C ARG A 875 -11.06 -0.44 16.23
N ASN A 876 -12.06 0.08 15.53
CA ASN A 876 -11.99 1.23 14.63
C ASN A 876 -11.02 1.05 13.43
N LEU A 877 -10.78 -0.19 13.00
CA LEU A 877 -10.21 -0.51 11.70
C LEU A 877 -11.30 -1.07 10.78
N LEU A 878 -11.10 -0.95 9.47
CA LEU A 878 -11.97 -1.50 8.42
C LEU A 878 -13.43 -1.03 8.56
N LYS A 879 -13.62 0.23 8.96
CA LYS A 879 -14.95 0.80 9.31
C LYS A 879 -15.97 0.80 8.18
N ASN A 880 -15.51 0.75 6.94
CA ASN A 880 -16.37 0.68 5.76
C ASN A 880 -16.68 -0.75 5.31
N ILE A 881 -16.44 -1.75 6.16
CA ILE A 881 -16.82 -3.15 5.94
C ILE A 881 -17.85 -3.53 7.00
N GLU A 882 -19.06 -3.83 6.57
CA GLU A 882 -20.18 -4.16 7.44
C GLU A 882 -20.28 -5.67 7.62
N ALA A 883 -19.54 -6.23 8.59
CA ALA A 883 -19.50 -7.66 8.89
C ALA A 883 -18.84 -7.91 10.26
N ASP A 884 -18.90 -9.16 10.75
CA ASP A 884 -18.07 -9.57 11.89
C ASP A 884 -16.61 -9.71 11.43
N LEU A 885 -15.73 -8.87 11.97
CA LEU A 885 -14.33 -8.75 11.58
C LEU A 885 -13.38 -9.45 12.57
N GLU A 886 -13.87 -9.84 13.76
CA GLU A 886 -13.03 -10.34 14.83
C GLU A 886 -13.12 -11.86 15.00
N GLN A 887 -12.21 -12.61 14.39
CA GLN A 887 -12.07 -14.04 14.65
C GLN A 887 -11.31 -14.28 15.96
N PRO A 888 -11.90 -14.94 17.00
CA PRO A 888 -11.29 -15.07 18.33
C PRO A 888 -10.22 -16.15 18.42
N LEU A 889 -9.41 -16.34 17.38
CA LEU A 889 -8.38 -17.39 17.30
C LEU A 889 -7.30 -17.25 18.39
N PHE A 890 -6.83 -16.04 18.59
CA PHE A 890 -5.72 -15.73 19.50
C PHE A 890 -6.16 -15.87 20.96
N GLU A 891 -7.36 -15.39 21.27
CA GLU A 891 -7.99 -15.53 22.58
C GLU A 891 -8.29 -17.00 22.91
N ASN A 892 -8.78 -17.76 21.95
CA ASN A 892 -9.06 -19.19 22.11
C ASN A 892 -7.79 -19.98 22.40
N ALA A 893 -6.71 -19.69 21.67
CA ALA A 893 -5.42 -20.33 21.90
C ALA A 893 -4.85 -20.02 23.29
N VAL A 894 -4.91 -18.77 23.73
CA VAL A 894 -4.42 -18.39 25.07
C VAL A 894 -5.27 -19.05 26.16
N ARG A 895 -6.61 -19.02 26.06
CA ARG A 895 -7.52 -19.67 26.99
C ARG A 895 -7.28 -21.17 27.12
N TYR A 896 -6.86 -21.84 26.06
CA TYR A 896 -6.56 -23.27 26.08
C TYR A 896 -5.48 -23.63 27.12
N PHE A 897 -4.50 -22.76 27.37
CA PHE A 897 -3.42 -22.98 28.31
C PHE A 897 -3.68 -22.49 29.74
N ILE A 898 -4.56 -21.52 29.88
CA ILE A 898 -4.86 -20.90 31.17
C ILE A 898 -6.06 -21.59 31.85
N GLY A 899 -6.99 -22.09 31.06
CA GLY A 899 -8.23 -22.77 31.50
C GLY A 899 -9.45 -21.93 31.28
#